data_b1004763e272f5c1ad67b559f7a09cef
#
_entry.id   b1004763e272f5c1ad67b559f7a09cef
#
_cell.length_a   1.000
_cell.length_b   1.000
_cell.length_c   1.000
_cell.angle_alpha   90.00
_cell.angle_beta   90.00
_cell.angle_gamma   90.00
#
_symmetry.space_group_name_H-M   'P 1'
#
loop_
_entity.id
_entity.type
_entity.pdbx_description
1 polymer ?
#
loop_
_entity_poly.entity_id
_entity_poly.type
_entity_poly.pdbx_seq_one_letter_code
_entity_poly.pdbx_strand_id
1 'polypeptide(L)'
;MYSFFVNGCQVSTSKKQSLLRFLRDEMHLTSVKDGCSQGACGACTVLIDGETCKACVVQTDRLEGRSIITVDGLSKWESEVYTYAYGEAGAVQCGFCIPGMVMCTKGLLDRNPDPTEEEIKYALRNNYCRCTGYVKIIAAVKLAAKIMRAGKIPAAGADDWLLGSRVHRLDVEEKVLGYGKYPDDYYLDGMCYGTALRSKYPRARVLSIDTTAAKALPGVIDVFTAADIPGENKIGHLKHDQYTMIPVGGLTHYLGDAIALVAAKDMETAEKAKKLIKVEYEVLPAVHNIQEAAAEGAPLVFDEETTNVQAYKHVSRGNAEEAISKAAHVISHHFETPWTEHAFLEPECAVAYIDDDGDVMIISTDQSAYCTFHESSLMLGTDKVKCQNALVGGGFGGKEDMTVQHLAALITYLTRRPVKVRLTRAESLLIHPKRHHFEMDFTMGCDEEGHIMGVKAKVASDTGAFASLGGPVLERACTHAAGPYAYENFEIEGRAYYTNNPPAGAFRGFGVTQTCFATETLLNMMADEIGITPWEIRYRNAIRPGGVLPNGQIVDESTGLVETLEAVKEEYEAALAAGKPVGIACAMKNAGVGVGIPDWGRVKLIVEEDAKLHIYSGASCIGQGLGTVLVQMTVTNTDLTRDDIVYERSNTWIAPDSGTTSGSRQTMITGEACRRACEKLMEAKGSDKSLKDLIGQEFYGDYLAKTDPLGADVPNPVSHVAYGYATQVCILNEKTGKIDRMIAAHDVGKAVNPLSCEGQIEGGVVMSIGYAVREKYPIDENCKPVEKYGSIGLFRAHEIPKIDAIVIDKPGLNVACGAIGIGEITSIPTAPAITDAYYRYDGSRRYVLPIDNTPYERKE
;
A
#
# COMPACT_ATOMS: atom_id res chain seq x y z
N MET A 1 -37.00 23.85 0.78
CA MET A 1 -36.72 22.84 -0.25
C MET A 1 -35.71 23.46 -1.19
N TYR A 2 -34.61 22.80 -1.54
CA TYR A 2 -33.58 23.29 -2.41
C TYR A 2 -33.66 22.52 -3.71
N SER A 3 -33.80 23.20 -4.86
CA SER A 3 -33.96 22.57 -6.19
C SER A 3 -32.78 22.91 -7.09
N PHE A 4 -32.16 21.90 -7.68
CA PHE A 4 -31.00 22.05 -8.55
C PHE A 4 -31.00 20.93 -9.61
N PHE A 5 -30.02 20.92 -10.48
CA PHE A 5 -29.91 19.90 -11.53
C PHE A 5 -28.70 18.99 -11.29
N VAL A 6 -28.87 17.69 -11.47
CA VAL A 6 -27.80 16.69 -11.44
C VAL A 6 -27.85 15.89 -12.73
N ASN A 7 -26.77 15.96 -13.52
CA ASN A 7 -26.66 15.30 -14.82
C ASN A 7 -27.87 15.60 -15.75
N GLY A 8 -28.33 16.86 -15.73
CA GLY A 8 -29.48 17.33 -16.54
C GLY A 8 -30.87 17.05 -15.94
N CYS A 9 -30.97 16.26 -14.88
CA CYS A 9 -32.24 15.96 -14.19
C CYS A 9 -32.46 16.91 -13.02
N GLN A 10 -33.67 17.52 -12.93
CA GLN A 10 -34.03 18.34 -11.80
C GLN A 10 -34.27 17.48 -10.55
N VAL A 11 -33.65 17.82 -9.45
CA VAL A 11 -33.75 17.16 -8.15
C VAL A 11 -34.05 18.17 -7.06
N SER A 12 -34.54 17.72 -5.93
CA SER A 12 -34.78 18.58 -4.77
C SER A 12 -34.59 17.84 -3.46
N THR A 13 -34.13 18.55 -2.42
CA THR A 13 -34.07 18.06 -1.05
C THR A 13 -34.46 19.13 -0.03
N SER A 14 -35.02 18.71 1.08
CA SER A 14 -35.26 19.58 2.24
C SER A 14 -34.13 19.55 3.27
N LYS A 15 -33.18 18.59 3.13
CA LYS A 15 -32.07 18.41 4.07
C LYS A 15 -30.94 19.37 3.74
N LYS A 16 -30.42 20.03 4.75
CA LYS A 16 -29.13 20.72 4.68
C LYS A 16 -28.02 19.72 4.98
N GLN A 17 -27.29 19.30 3.95
CA GLN A 17 -26.21 18.31 4.01
C GLN A 17 -25.15 18.63 2.95
N SER A 18 -24.00 17.93 3.00
CA SER A 18 -23.03 18.07 1.92
C SER A 18 -23.57 17.49 0.61
N LEU A 19 -23.21 18.11 -0.53
CA LEU A 19 -23.55 17.58 -1.85
C LEU A 19 -23.07 16.11 -2.01
N LEU A 20 -21.91 15.78 -1.43
CA LEU A 20 -21.39 14.41 -1.46
C LEU A 20 -22.39 13.40 -0.83
N ARG A 21 -22.96 13.73 0.35
CA ARG A 21 -23.93 12.84 0.99
C ARG A 21 -25.23 12.75 0.18
N PHE A 22 -25.71 13.87 -0.35
CA PHE A 22 -26.88 13.85 -1.22
C PHE A 22 -26.67 12.97 -2.46
N LEU A 23 -25.54 13.12 -3.17
CA LEU A 23 -25.26 12.33 -4.38
C LEU A 23 -25.11 10.83 -4.07
N ARG A 24 -24.42 10.47 -2.98
CA ARG A 24 -24.16 9.06 -2.64
C ARG A 24 -25.34 8.40 -1.95
N ASP A 25 -25.89 9.03 -0.91
CA ASP A 25 -26.81 8.36 0.02
C ASP A 25 -28.29 8.52 -0.44
N GLU A 26 -28.65 9.57 -1.19
CA GLU A 26 -30.02 9.77 -1.71
C GLU A 26 -30.14 9.43 -3.20
N MET A 27 -29.13 9.72 -4.03
CA MET A 27 -29.18 9.44 -5.47
C MET A 27 -28.42 8.18 -5.87
N HIS A 28 -27.67 7.57 -4.98
CA HIS A 28 -26.82 6.40 -5.21
C HIS A 28 -25.80 6.57 -6.38
N LEU A 29 -25.35 7.83 -6.61
CA LEU A 29 -24.29 8.14 -7.55
C LEU A 29 -22.92 7.85 -6.90
N THR A 30 -22.53 6.57 -6.88
CA THR A 30 -21.34 6.08 -6.20
C THR A 30 -20.04 6.36 -6.95
N SER A 31 -20.10 6.85 -8.19
CA SER A 31 -18.94 7.36 -8.94
C SER A 31 -18.26 8.53 -8.21
N VAL A 32 -19.02 9.30 -7.42
CA VAL A 32 -18.48 10.37 -6.57
C VAL A 32 -17.94 9.75 -5.29
N LYS A 33 -16.63 9.53 -5.23
CA LYS A 33 -15.98 8.78 -4.13
C LYS A 33 -15.74 9.65 -2.90
N ASP A 34 -15.93 9.07 -1.71
CA ASP A 34 -15.63 9.75 -0.43
C ASP A 34 -14.30 9.27 0.16
N GLY A 35 -13.21 9.96 -0.14
CA GLY A 35 -11.89 9.62 0.39
C GLY A 35 -11.53 10.27 1.72
N CYS A 36 -12.08 11.45 2.05
CA CYS A 36 -11.69 12.15 3.28
C CYS A 36 -12.79 12.92 3.98
N SER A 37 -13.88 13.32 3.31
CA SER A 37 -14.91 14.24 3.81
C SER A 37 -14.36 15.54 4.47
N GLN A 38 -13.08 15.89 4.21
CA GLN A 38 -12.35 17.01 4.83
C GLN A 38 -11.94 18.09 3.83
N GLY A 39 -12.40 18.01 2.56
CA GLY A 39 -12.01 18.96 1.50
C GLY A 39 -10.57 18.81 1.00
N ALA A 40 -9.82 17.78 1.40
CA ALA A 40 -8.41 17.62 1.07
C ALA A 40 -8.16 16.81 -0.21
N CYS A 41 -8.68 15.56 -0.30
CA CYS A 41 -8.23 14.56 -1.27
C CYS A 41 -8.71 14.79 -2.71
N GLY A 42 -9.86 15.42 -2.94
CA GLY A 42 -10.41 15.66 -4.28
C GLY A 42 -11.07 14.48 -4.95
N ALA A 43 -11.17 13.29 -4.33
CA ALA A 43 -11.85 12.14 -4.92
C ALA A 43 -13.33 12.40 -5.24
N CYS A 44 -13.96 13.33 -4.51
CA CYS A 44 -15.34 13.76 -4.67
C CYS A 44 -15.51 14.96 -5.62
N THR A 45 -14.58 15.21 -6.54
CA THR A 45 -14.68 16.33 -7.47
C THR A 45 -15.82 16.13 -8.47
N VAL A 46 -16.66 17.16 -8.61
CA VAL A 46 -17.75 17.29 -9.59
C VAL A 46 -17.62 18.64 -10.30
N LEU A 47 -18.38 18.86 -11.37
CA LEU A 47 -18.54 20.19 -11.94
C LEU A 47 -19.82 20.82 -11.41
N ILE A 48 -19.77 22.09 -10.99
CA ILE A 48 -20.92 22.92 -10.66
C ILE A 48 -20.89 24.14 -11.57
N ASP A 49 -21.86 24.24 -12.50
CA ASP A 49 -21.91 25.24 -13.56
C ASP A 49 -20.59 25.33 -14.36
N GLY A 50 -20.01 24.19 -14.66
CA GLY A 50 -18.77 24.05 -15.43
C GLY A 50 -17.47 24.18 -14.61
N GLU A 51 -17.53 24.59 -13.33
CA GLU A 51 -16.37 24.75 -12.46
C GLU A 51 -16.13 23.54 -11.55
N THR A 52 -14.86 23.14 -11.40
CA THR A 52 -14.49 22.01 -10.55
C THR A 52 -14.68 22.32 -9.07
N CYS A 53 -15.48 21.52 -8.39
CA CYS A 53 -15.79 21.66 -6.96
C CYS A 53 -15.67 20.33 -6.23
N LYS A 54 -15.28 20.37 -4.94
CA LYS A 54 -15.28 19.16 -4.08
C LYS A 54 -16.67 19.03 -3.42
N ALA A 55 -17.41 18.01 -3.75
CA ALA A 55 -18.78 17.80 -3.27
C ALA A 55 -18.89 17.72 -1.74
N CYS A 56 -17.84 17.27 -1.04
CA CYS A 56 -17.85 17.17 0.43
C CYS A 56 -17.90 18.52 1.18
N VAL A 57 -17.50 19.63 0.53
CA VAL A 57 -17.48 20.97 1.18
C VAL A 57 -18.63 21.87 0.72
N VAL A 58 -19.39 21.47 -0.30
CA VAL A 58 -20.54 22.22 -0.80
C VAL A 58 -21.80 21.71 -0.11
N GLN A 59 -22.63 22.64 0.41
CA GLN A 59 -23.89 22.32 1.08
C GLN A 59 -25.07 22.46 0.13
N THR A 60 -26.08 21.59 0.26
CA THR A 60 -27.28 21.57 -0.59
C THR A 60 -28.08 22.88 -0.56
N ASP A 61 -28.05 23.61 0.55
CA ASP A 61 -28.70 24.93 0.69
C ASP A 61 -28.08 26.05 -0.15
N ARG A 62 -26.94 25.80 -0.82
CA ARG A 62 -26.23 26.75 -1.70
C ARG A 62 -26.36 26.41 -3.18
N LEU A 63 -27.19 25.42 -3.53
CA LEU A 63 -27.25 24.84 -4.89
C LEU A 63 -28.53 25.24 -5.65
N GLU A 64 -29.39 26.08 -5.13
CA GLU A 64 -30.63 26.47 -5.82
C GLU A 64 -30.38 26.91 -7.26
N GLY A 65 -31.03 26.23 -8.22
CA GLY A 65 -30.90 26.48 -9.65
C GLY A 65 -29.58 26.12 -10.30
N ARG A 66 -28.58 25.57 -9.57
CA ARG A 66 -27.25 25.21 -10.06
C ARG A 66 -27.28 23.89 -10.82
N SER A 67 -26.35 23.72 -11.75
CA SER A 67 -26.17 22.49 -12.53
C SER A 67 -24.93 21.74 -12.06
N ILE A 68 -25.12 20.50 -11.65
CA ILE A 68 -24.06 19.59 -11.20
C ILE A 68 -23.85 18.50 -12.26
N ILE A 69 -22.61 18.24 -12.62
CA ILE A 69 -22.22 17.13 -13.51
C ILE A 69 -21.22 16.23 -12.76
N THR A 70 -21.54 14.93 -12.71
CA THR A 70 -20.68 13.85 -12.24
C THR A 70 -20.15 13.06 -13.41
N VAL A 71 -19.30 12.06 -13.18
CA VAL A 71 -18.84 11.14 -14.24
C VAL A 71 -20.01 10.45 -14.94
N ASP A 72 -21.11 10.17 -14.21
CA ASP A 72 -22.31 9.54 -14.79
C ASP A 72 -23.03 10.45 -15.81
N GLY A 73 -22.73 11.74 -15.79
CA GLY A 73 -23.30 12.73 -16.73
C GLY A 73 -22.43 12.97 -17.98
N LEU A 74 -21.36 12.24 -18.18
CA LEU A 74 -20.54 12.32 -19.38
C LEU A 74 -21.31 11.82 -20.60
N SER A 75 -21.11 12.46 -21.74
CA SER A 75 -21.59 11.93 -23.02
C SER A 75 -20.89 10.60 -23.34
N LYS A 76 -21.50 9.77 -24.19
CA LYS A 76 -20.90 8.52 -24.66
C LYS A 76 -19.49 8.74 -25.24
N TRP A 77 -19.34 9.78 -26.06
CA TRP A 77 -18.06 10.14 -26.65
C TRP A 77 -16.99 10.48 -25.59
N GLU A 78 -17.33 11.30 -24.62
CA GLU A 78 -16.41 11.64 -23.53
C GLU A 78 -16.02 10.42 -22.71
N SER A 79 -16.98 9.56 -22.40
CA SER A 79 -16.74 8.29 -21.67
C SER A 79 -15.76 7.40 -22.43
N GLU A 80 -15.95 7.22 -23.74
CA GLU A 80 -15.06 6.44 -24.59
C GLU A 80 -13.65 7.05 -24.65
N VAL A 81 -13.54 8.38 -24.82
CA VAL A 81 -12.25 9.09 -24.89
C VAL A 81 -11.48 8.97 -23.56
N TYR A 82 -12.14 9.22 -22.43
CA TYR A 82 -11.45 9.14 -21.12
C TYR A 82 -11.06 7.71 -20.80
N THR A 83 -11.92 6.73 -21.04
CA THR A 83 -11.60 5.31 -20.84
C THR A 83 -10.38 4.91 -21.67
N TYR A 84 -10.37 5.23 -22.95
CA TYR A 84 -9.22 4.95 -23.81
C TYR A 84 -7.94 5.66 -23.34
N ALA A 85 -8.01 6.97 -23.12
CA ALA A 85 -6.82 7.77 -22.79
C ALA A 85 -6.18 7.36 -21.46
N TYR A 86 -7.00 7.10 -20.44
CA TYR A 86 -6.51 6.67 -19.13
C TYR A 86 -6.00 5.22 -19.15
N GLY A 87 -6.60 4.36 -19.98
CA GLY A 87 -6.12 3.00 -20.20
C GLY A 87 -4.79 2.97 -20.94
N GLU A 88 -4.71 3.62 -22.10
CA GLU A 88 -3.53 3.67 -22.96
C GLU A 88 -2.31 4.26 -22.25
N ALA A 89 -2.51 5.32 -21.48
CA ALA A 89 -1.44 5.91 -20.67
C ALA A 89 -1.03 5.07 -19.45
N GLY A 90 -1.80 4.02 -19.07
CA GLY A 90 -1.59 3.27 -17.83
C GLY A 90 -1.87 4.10 -16.57
N ALA A 91 -2.77 5.08 -16.65
CA ALA A 91 -3.03 6.06 -15.59
C ALA A 91 -3.89 5.52 -14.44
N VAL A 92 -4.41 4.29 -14.57
CA VAL A 92 -5.31 3.68 -13.60
C VAL A 92 -4.59 2.60 -12.80
N GLN A 93 -4.60 2.74 -11.45
CA GLN A 93 -4.15 1.67 -10.56
C GLN A 93 -5.31 1.25 -9.63
N CYS A 94 -5.38 1.71 -8.38
CA CYS A 94 -6.51 1.36 -7.51
C CYS A 94 -7.85 1.93 -8.00
N GLY A 95 -7.85 3.05 -8.74
CA GLY A 95 -9.01 3.64 -9.37
C GLY A 95 -9.79 4.64 -8.51
N PHE A 96 -9.60 4.66 -7.19
CA PHE A 96 -10.44 5.43 -6.28
C PHE A 96 -10.42 6.96 -6.54
N CYS A 97 -9.29 7.51 -6.97
CA CYS A 97 -9.16 8.94 -7.30
C CYS A 97 -9.62 9.27 -8.73
N ILE A 98 -9.73 8.29 -9.61
CA ILE A 98 -9.82 8.50 -11.06
C ILE A 98 -11.11 9.21 -11.49
N PRO A 99 -12.32 8.89 -10.99
CA PRO A 99 -13.52 9.65 -11.36
C PRO A 99 -13.38 11.16 -11.07
N GLY A 100 -12.80 11.51 -9.92
CA GLY A 100 -12.51 12.92 -9.57
C GLY A 100 -11.46 13.55 -10.49
N MET A 101 -10.43 12.79 -10.92
CA MET A 101 -9.43 13.26 -11.89
C MET A 101 -10.03 13.47 -13.28
N VAL A 102 -10.94 12.59 -13.71
CA VAL A 102 -11.71 12.73 -14.97
C VAL A 102 -12.55 13.99 -14.96
N MET A 103 -13.23 14.29 -13.86
CA MET A 103 -14.01 15.54 -13.75
C MET A 103 -13.14 16.80 -13.77
N CYS A 104 -11.92 16.74 -13.19
CA CYS A 104 -10.93 17.82 -13.34
C CYS A 104 -10.47 17.96 -14.79
N THR A 105 -10.24 16.84 -15.48
CA THR A 105 -9.85 16.80 -16.89
C THR A 105 -10.94 17.40 -17.76
N LYS A 106 -12.20 16.99 -17.57
CA LYS A 106 -13.34 17.58 -18.30
C LYS A 106 -13.43 19.09 -18.07
N GLY A 107 -13.41 19.55 -16.83
CA GLY A 107 -13.47 20.99 -16.54
C GLY A 107 -12.29 21.79 -17.11
N LEU A 108 -11.11 21.18 -17.30
CA LEU A 108 -10.00 21.78 -18.02
C LEU A 108 -10.24 21.82 -19.53
N LEU A 109 -10.59 20.67 -20.15
CA LEU A 109 -10.71 20.53 -21.61
C LEU A 109 -11.91 21.28 -22.18
N ASP A 110 -12.99 21.44 -21.42
CA ASP A 110 -14.14 22.28 -21.80
C ASP A 110 -13.75 23.77 -21.98
N ARG A 111 -12.72 24.22 -21.27
CA ARG A 111 -12.23 25.62 -21.32
C ARG A 111 -10.98 25.79 -22.20
N ASN A 112 -10.10 24.81 -22.18
CA ASN A 112 -8.86 24.83 -22.98
C ASN A 112 -8.66 23.44 -23.62
N PRO A 113 -8.95 23.28 -24.91
CA PRO A 113 -8.83 21.99 -25.59
C PRO A 113 -7.38 21.56 -25.88
N ASP A 114 -6.40 22.45 -25.69
CA ASP A 114 -4.96 22.19 -25.93
C ASP A 114 -4.10 22.66 -24.77
N PRO A 115 -4.26 22.05 -23.56
CA PRO A 115 -3.56 22.52 -22.38
C PRO A 115 -2.07 22.13 -22.42
N THR A 116 -1.24 23.02 -21.90
CA THR A 116 0.17 22.75 -21.58
C THR A 116 0.26 21.80 -20.38
N GLU A 117 1.41 21.17 -20.20
CA GLU A 117 1.64 20.30 -19.02
C GLU A 117 1.44 21.04 -17.70
N GLU A 118 1.88 22.29 -17.61
CA GLU A 118 1.73 23.10 -16.41
C GLU A 118 0.26 23.41 -16.11
N GLU A 119 -0.55 23.68 -17.13
CA GLU A 119 -1.99 23.86 -16.96
C GLU A 119 -2.67 22.56 -16.52
N ILE A 120 -2.25 21.41 -17.03
CA ILE A 120 -2.74 20.09 -16.59
C ILE A 120 -2.37 19.86 -15.13
N LYS A 121 -1.10 20.03 -14.76
CA LYS A 121 -0.62 19.91 -13.38
C LYS A 121 -1.38 20.84 -12.43
N TYR A 122 -1.64 22.07 -12.86
CA TYR A 122 -2.40 23.04 -12.08
C TYR A 122 -3.88 22.64 -11.91
N ALA A 123 -4.52 22.13 -12.96
CA ALA A 123 -5.91 21.68 -12.89
C ALA A 123 -6.07 20.51 -11.90
N LEU A 124 -5.10 19.60 -11.85
CA LEU A 124 -5.09 18.45 -10.97
C LEU A 124 -4.58 18.73 -9.54
N ARG A 125 -4.11 19.96 -9.23
CA ARG A 125 -3.45 20.31 -7.94
C ARG A 125 -4.26 20.03 -6.68
N ASN A 126 -5.57 19.91 -6.80
CA ASN A 126 -6.50 19.70 -5.68
C ASN A 126 -6.92 18.23 -5.51
N ASN A 127 -6.39 17.34 -6.34
CA ASN A 127 -6.70 15.92 -6.31
C ASN A 127 -5.45 15.12 -5.94
N TYR A 128 -5.56 14.28 -4.93
CA TYR A 128 -4.49 13.36 -4.55
C TYR A 128 -4.60 12.02 -5.28
N CYS A 129 -3.45 11.47 -5.64
CA CYS A 129 -3.27 10.08 -5.99
C CYS A 129 -2.05 9.54 -5.24
N ARG A 130 -2.19 8.40 -4.56
CA ARG A 130 -1.08 7.76 -3.84
C ARG A 130 -0.39 6.67 -4.66
N CYS A 131 -1.05 6.19 -5.71
CA CYS A 131 -0.62 5.01 -6.47
C CYS A 131 0.31 5.33 -7.63
N THR A 132 -0.03 6.36 -8.44
CA THR A 132 0.48 6.52 -9.82
C THR A 132 1.69 7.46 -9.95
N GLY A 133 2.01 8.22 -8.90
CA GLY A 133 3.00 9.30 -9.03
C GLY A 133 2.59 10.41 -10.01
N TYR A 134 1.34 10.42 -10.49
CA TYR A 134 0.73 11.40 -11.41
C TYR A 134 1.25 11.40 -12.85
N VAL A 135 2.45 10.88 -13.13
CA VAL A 135 3.11 10.95 -14.47
C VAL A 135 2.16 10.45 -15.56
N LYS A 136 1.61 9.25 -15.37
CA LYS A 136 0.68 8.64 -16.33
C LYS A 136 -0.70 9.32 -16.38
N ILE A 137 -1.15 9.93 -15.27
CA ILE A 137 -2.39 10.72 -15.27
C ILE A 137 -2.22 11.98 -16.14
N ILE A 138 -1.09 12.67 -16.02
CA ILE A 138 -0.78 13.83 -16.86
C ILE A 138 -0.71 13.44 -18.34
N ALA A 139 -0.08 12.30 -18.64
CA ALA A 139 -0.04 11.74 -20.00
C ALA A 139 -1.45 11.40 -20.54
N ALA A 140 -2.33 10.84 -19.68
CA ALA A 140 -3.71 10.55 -20.04
C ALA A 140 -4.50 11.81 -20.42
N VAL A 141 -4.34 12.90 -19.66
CA VAL A 141 -4.99 14.18 -19.96
C VAL A 141 -4.52 14.75 -21.30
N LYS A 142 -3.21 14.69 -21.56
CA LYS A 142 -2.65 15.10 -22.89
C LYS A 142 -3.22 14.27 -24.03
N LEU A 143 -3.31 12.97 -23.83
CA LEU A 143 -3.87 12.05 -24.84
C LEU A 143 -5.35 12.31 -25.06
N ALA A 144 -6.15 12.49 -24.01
CA ALA A 144 -7.57 12.84 -24.12
C ALA A 144 -7.77 14.15 -24.89
N ALA A 145 -7.00 15.20 -24.57
CA ALA A 145 -7.01 16.46 -25.31
C ALA A 145 -6.71 16.28 -26.80
N LYS A 146 -5.70 15.47 -27.13
CA LYS A 146 -5.34 15.15 -28.52
C LYS A 146 -6.47 14.44 -29.27
N ILE A 147 -7.09 13.44 -28.62
CA ILE A 147 -8.18 12.65 -29.22
C ILE A 147 -9.43 13.52 -29.42
N MET A 148 -9.79 14.34 -28.44
CA MET A 148 -10.95 15.24 -28.55
C MET A 148 -10.80 16.22 -29.71
N ARG A 149 -9.61 16.82 -29.90
CA ARG A 149 -9.33 17.68 -31.05
C ARG A 149 -9.37 16.94 -32.39
N ALA A 150 -8.89 15.70 -32.40
CA ALA A 150 -8.90 14.87 -33.63
C ALA A 150 -10.29 14.33 -33.97
N GLY A 151 -11.24 14.32 -33.02
CA GLY A 151 -12.59 13.79 -33.21
C GLY A 151 -12.65 12.29 -33.49
N LYS A 152 -11.58 11.55 -33.18
CA LYS A 152 -11.48 10.11 -33.43
C LYS A 152 -10.55 9.44 -32.44
N ILE A 153 -11.04 8.35 -31.82
CA ILE A 153 -10.20 7.45 -31.00
C ILE A 153 -9.32 6.63 -31.95
N PRO A 154 -8.01 6.49 -31.71
CA PRO A 154 -7.16 5.59 -32.46
C PRO A 154 -7.72 4.15 -32.43
N ALA A 155 -7.53 3.40 -33.50
CA ALA A 155 -7.84 1.98 -33.47
C ALA A 155 -6.97 1.31 -32.39
N ALA A 156 -7.57 0.43 -31.61
CA ALA A 156 -6.81 -0.39 -30.68
C ALA A 156 -5.77 -1.20 -31.46
N GLY A 157 -4.54 -1.23 -30.98
CA GLY A 157 -3.52 -2.13 -31.49
C GLY A 157 -3.99 -3.59 -31.33
N ALA A 158 -3.45 -4.49 -32.12
CA ALA A 158 -3.65 -5.92 -31.87
C ALA A 158 -2.77 -6.32 -30.67
N ASP A 159 -3.32 -6.14 -29.45
CA ASP A 159 -2.66 -6.60 -28.23
C ASP A 159 -2.77 -8.13 -28.17
N ASP A 160 -1.63 -8.81 -28.16
CA ASP A 160 -1.57 -10.26 -28.08
C ASP A 160 -1.70 -10.79 -26.64
N TRP A 161 -1.70 -9.91 -25.65
CA TRP A 161 -1.77 -10.22 -24.20
C TRP A 161 -0.67 -11.16 -23.69
N LEU A 162 0.38 -11.36 -24.45
CA LEU A 162 1.54 -12.13 -24.02
C LEU A 162 2.34 -11.38 -22.95
N LEU A 163 3.15 -12.11 -22.20
CA LEU A 163 4.15 -11.52 -21.29
C LEU A 163 5.05 -10.57 -22.07
N GLY A 164 5.23 -9.36 -21.54
CA GLY A 164 5.97 -8.28 -22.19
C GLY A 164 5.11 -7.31 -22.98
N SER A 165 3.84 -7.63 -23.27
CA SER A 165 2.91 -6.73 -23.96
C SER A 165 2.43 -5.61 -23.04
N ARG A 166 2.31 -4.40 -23.59
CA ARG A 166 1.80 -3.20 -22.90
C ARG A 166 0.28 -3.13 -23.03
N VAL A 167 -0.42 -3.97 -22.30
CA VAL A 167 -1.88 -4.06 -22.37
C VAL A 167 -2.56 -3.17 -21.34
N HIS A 168 -3.79 -2.74 -21.66
CA HIS A 168 -4.64 -2.05 -20.71
C HIS A 168 -5.04 -2.99 -19.58
N ARG A 169 -5.24 -2.42 -18.37
CA ARG A 169 -5.81 -3.19 -17.26
C ARG A 169 -7.23 -3.64 -17.60
N LEU A 170 -7.62 -4.81 -17.09
CA LEU A 170 -8.96 -5.37 -17.26
C LEU A 170 -10.08 -4.47 -16.74
N ASP A 171 -9.80 -3.73 -15.66
CA ASP A 171 -10.76 -2.95 -14.87
C ASP A 171 -10.69 -1.43 -15.13
N VAL A 172 -10.17 -1.02 -16.31
CA VAL A 172 -10.01 0.41 -16.65
C VAL A 172 -11.36 1.12 -16.71
N GLU A 173 -12.31 0.59 -17.46
CA GLU A 173 -13.59 1.24 -17.72
C GLU A 173 -14.38 1.46 -16.42
N GLU A 174 -14.56 0.41 -15.61
CA GLU A 174 -15.29 0.50 -14.33
C GLU A 174 -14.66 1.52 -13.35
N LYS A 175 -13.34 1.72 -13.41
CA LYS A 175 -12.61 2.67 -12.57
C LYS A 175 -12.63 4.09 -13.12
N VAL A 176 -12.53 4.27 -14.42
CA VAL A 176 -12.57 5.58 -15.08
C VAL A 176 -13.98 6.19 -14.98
N LEU A 177 -14.99 5.38 -15.25
CA LEU A 177 -16.39 5.80 -15.20
C LEU A 177 -16.99 5.69 -13.78
N GLY A 178 -16.26 5.14 -12.82
CA GLY A 178 -16.60 5.14 -11.39
C GLY A 178 -17.70 4.17 -10.97
N TYR A 179 -18.23 3.31 -11.87
CA TYR A 179 -19.24 2.33 -11.52
C TYR A 179 -18.67 1.06 -10.85
N GLY A 180 -17.35 0.86 -10.90
CA GLY A 180 -16.68 -0.18 -10.14
C GLY A 180 -16.89 0.02 -8.63
N LYS A 181 -17.33 -1.04 -7.94
CA LYS A 181 -17.78 -0.96 -6.55
C LYS A 181 -16.65 -1.21 -5.55
N TYR A 182 -16.50 -0.28 -4.63
CA TYR A 182 -15.77 -0.42 -3.37
C TYR A 182 -16.78 -0.74 -2.26
N PRO A 183 -16.39 -1.24 -1.06
CA PRO A 183 -17.37 -1.61 -0.02
C PRO A 183 -18.33 -0.48 0.37
N ASP A 184 -17.87 0.78 0.40
CA ASP A 184 -18.75 1.92 0.69
C ASP A 184 -19.84 2.16 -0.38
N ASP A 185 -19.69 1.59 -1.58
CA ASP A 185 -20.64 1.73 -2.70
C ASP A 185 -21.79 0.71 -2.66
N TYR A 186 -21.79 -0.22 -1.71
CA TYR A 186 -22.87 -1.19 -1.53
C TYR A 186 -23.97 -0.62 -0.65
N TYR A 187 -25.20 -0.71 -1.12
CA TYR A 187 -26.43 -0.36 -0.40
C TYR A 187 -27.37 -1.56 -0.49
N LEU A 188 -27.69 -2.16 0.66
CA LEU A 188 -28.53 -3.35 0.76
C LEU A 188 -29.85 -2.99 1.46
N ASP A 189 -30.93 -3.66 1.09
CA ASP A 189 -32.24 -3.43 1.69
C ASP A 189 -32.20 -3.70 3.19
N GLY A 190 -32.73 -2.77 3.99
CA GLY A 190 -32.73 -2.88 5.45
C GLY A 190 -31.37 -2.73 6.12
N MET A 191 -30.33 -2.28 5.38
CA MET A 191 -28.99 -2.10 5.89
C MET A 191 -28.95 -1.09 7.05
N CYS A 192 -28.24 -1.46 8.10
CA CYS A 192 -27.90 -0.59 9.22
C CYS A 192 -26.42 -0.15 9.15
N TYR A 193 -26.04 0.73 10.06
CA TYR A 193 -24.72 1.31 10.14
C TYR A 193 -24.09 1.05 11.49
N GLY A 194 -22.82 0.66 11.48
CA GLY A 194 -22.04 0.40 12.69
C GLY A 194 -20.94 1.42 12.90
N THR A 195 -20.68 1.80 14.15
CA THR A 195 -19.54 2.63 14.57
C THR A 195 -19.08 2.23 15.96
N ALA A 196 -17.77 2.29 16.23
CA ALA A 196 -17.22 1.95 17.54
C ALA A 196 -16.93 3.21 18.38
N LEU A 197 -17.25 3.14 19.66
CA LEU A 197 -16.71 4.06 20.65
C LEU A 197 -15.25 3.65 20.90
N ARG A 198 -14.33 4.59 20.70
CA ARG A 198 -12.90 4.38 20.91
C ARG A 198 -12.45 4.86 22.29
N SER A 199 -11.31 4.34 22.76
CA SER A 199 -10.73 4.75 24.02
C SER A 199 -10.47 6.26 24.08
N LYS A 200 -10.69 6.83 25.27
CA LYS A 200 -10.34 8.22 25.57
C LYS A 200 -8.87 8.40 25.98
N TYR A 201 -8.23 7.32 26.44
CA TYR A 201 -6.89 7.35 26.99
C TYR A 201 -6.01 6.28 26.32
N PRO A 202 -4.74 6.57 26.05
CA PRO A 202 -3.84 5.60 25.45
C PRO A 202 -3.56 4.39 26.36
N ARG A 203 -3.56 4.60 27.70
CA ARG A 203 -3.43 3.52 28.68
C ARG A 203 -4.32 3.79 29.88
N ALA A 204 -5.34 2.96 30.06
CA ALA A 204 -6.27 3.06 31.17
C ALA A 204 -6.98 1.72 31.41
N ARG A 205 -7.33 1.43 32.63
CA ARG A 205 -8.20 0.31 32.96
C ARG A 205 -9.66 0.74 32.84
N VAL A 206 -10.47 -0.01 32.10
CA VAL A 206 -11.90 0.22 31.95
C VAL A 206 -12.62 -0.30 33.20
N LEU A 207 -13.19 0.57 34.02
CA LEU A 207 -13.87 0.19 35.26
C LEU A 207 -15.34 -0.16 35.05
N SER A 208 -16.04 0.61 34.20
CA SER A 208 -17.43 0.33 33.85
C SER A 208 -17.80 0.87 32.48
N ILE A 209 -18.83 0.26 31.86
CA ILE A 209 -19.41 0.71 30.57
C ILE A 209 -20.93 0.74 30.73
N ASP A 210 -21.55 1.93 30.69
CA ASP A 210 -23.00 2.10 30.72
C ASP A 210 -23.52 2.46 29.32
N THR A 211 -24.25 1.52 28.70
CA THR A 211 -24.83 1.65 27.36
C THR A 211 -26.33 2.00 27.40
N THR A 212 -26.93 2.13 28.58
CA THR A 212 -28.40 2.24 28.77
C THR A 212 -29.02 3.40 27.99
N ALA A 213 -28.43 4.60 28.09
CA ALA A 213 -28.93 5.78 27.39
C ALA A 213 -28.77 5.67 25.85
N ALA A 214 -27.71 5.04 25.40
CA ALA A 214 -27.46 4.81 23.97
C ALA A 214 -28.47 3.81 23.38
N LYS A 215 -28.72 2.70 24.08
CA LYS A 215 -29.72 1.69 23.66
C LYS A 215 -31.13 2.26 23.60
N ALA A 216 -31.47 3.21 24.47
CA ALA A 216 -32.79 3.85 24.52
C ALA A 216 -33.02 4.89 23.41
N LEU A 217 -32.00 5.29 22.66
CA LEU A 217 -32.14 6.31 21.61
C LEU A 217 -32.94 5.74 20.42
N PRO A 218 -34.03 6.40 19.98
CA PRO A 218 -34.82 5.94 18.84
C PRO A 218 -34.00 5.80 17.56
N GLY A 219 -34.08 4.61 16.95
CA GLY A 219 -33.32 4.30 15.72
C GLY A 219 -31.98 3.55 15.98
N VAL A 220 -31.60 3.41 17.24
CA VAL A 220 -30.53 2.45 17.63
C VAL A 220 -31.10 1.04 17.56
N ILE A 221 -30.36 0.12 16.98
CA ILE A 221 -30.71 -1.31 16.88
C ILE A 221 -30.21 -2.02 18.13
N ASP A 222 -28.92 -1.87 18.44
CA ASP A 222 -28.32 -2.32 19.69
C ASP A 222 -26.96 -1.65 19.93
N VAL A 223 -26.39 -1.88 21.12
CA VAL A 223 -25.02 -1.47 21.49
C VAL A 223 -24.34 -2.66 22.14
N PHE A 224 -23.23 -3.07 21.58
CA PHE A 224 -22.48 -4.26 21.99
C PHE A 224 -21.21 -3.87 22.74
N THR A 225 -20.75 -4.75 23.60
CA THR A 225 -19.50 -4.67 24.37
C THR A 225 -18.72 -5.97 24.20
N ALA A 226 -17.55 -6.07 24.78
CA ALA A 226 -16.74 -7.29 24.76
C ALA A 226 -17.51 -8.53 25.30
N ALA A 227 -18.49 -8.34 26.17
CA ALA A 227 -19.31 -9.44 26.72
C ALA A 227 -20.24 -10.07 25.67
N ASP A 228 -20.50 -9.40 24.57
CA ASP A 228 -21.39 -9.89 23.51
C ASP A 228 -20.62 -10.65 22.40
N ILE A 229 -19.30 -10.78 22.51
CA ILE A 229 -18.46 -11.50 21.53
C ILE A 229 -18.60 -13.01 21.80
N PRO A 230 -19.05 -13.81 20.82
CA PRO A 230 -19.34 -15.21 21.04
C PRO A 230 -18.10 -16.12 21.05
N GLY A 231 -17.01 -15.73 20.41
CA GLY A 231 -15.75 -16.46 20.32
C GLY A 231 -14.60 -15.75 21.02
N GLU A 232 -13.47 -15.65 20.34
CA GLU A 232 -12.26 -15.05 20.88
C GLU A 232 -12.31 -13.51 20.75
N ASN A 233 -12.06 -12.80 21.84
CA ASN A 233 -12.02 -11.33 21.83
C ASN A 233 -10.67 -10.78 21.35
N LYS A 234 -9.61 -11.59 21.31
CA LYS A 234 -8.29 -11.21 20.77
C LYS A 234 -8.12 -11.76 19.37
N ILE A 235 -7.79 -10.88 18.44
CA ILE A 235 -7.47 -11.15 17.04
C ILE A 235 -6.07 -10.64 16.73
N GLY A 236 -5.59 -10.83 15.51
CA GLY A 236 -4.32 -10.31 15.02
C GLY A 236 -3.68 -11.22 13.98
N HIS A 237 -3.02 -10.62 13.00
CA HIS A 237 -2.53 -11.31 11.82
C HIS A 237 -1.53 -12.45 12.11
N LEU A 238 -0.60 -12.25 13.05
CA LEU A 238 0.40 -13.25 13.47
C LEU A 238 0.36 -13.53 14.98
N LYS A 239 0.10 -12.53 15.78
CA LYS A 239 -0.07 -12.64 17.23
C LYS A 239 -1.45 -12.11 17.58
N HIS A 240 -2.24 -12.89 18.29
CA HIS A 240 -3.58 -12.48 18.72
C HIS A 240 -3.46 -11.60 19.97
N ASP A 241 -3.00 -10.35 19.79
CA ASP A 241 -2.84 -9.38 20.86
C ASP A 241 -3.73 -8.13 20.71
N GLN A 242 -4.46 -8.01 19.59
CA GLN A 242 -5.42 -6.94 19.36
C GLN A 242 -6.81 -7.32 19.87
N TYR A 243 -7.35 -6.56 20.82
CA TYR A 243 -8.73 -6.76 21.27
C TYR A 243 -9.74 -6.28 20.22
N THR A 244 -10.78 -7.08 19.95
CA THR A 244 -11.96 -6.62 19.21
C THR A 244 -12.66 -5.49 19.95
N MET A 245 -12.89 -5.67 21.27
CA MET A 245 -13.33 -4.63 22.20
C MET A 245 -12.68 -4.86 23.56
N ILE A 246 -12.26 -3.78 24.25
CA ILE A 246 -11.70 -3.85 25.59
C ILE A 246 -12.80 -4.22 26.60
N PRO A 247 -12.66 -5.31 27.36
CA PRO A 247 -13.64 -5.70 28.36
C PRO A 247 -13.58 -4.80 29.59
N VAL A 248 -14.64 -4.78 30.41
CA VAL A 248 -14.59 -4.21 31.76
C VAL A 248 -13.53 -4.94 32.58
N GLY A 249 -12.66 -4.19 33.25
CA GLY A 249 -11.45 -4.66 33.92
C GLY A 249 -10.23 -4.77 33.02
N GLY A 250 -10.40 -4.69 31.69
CA GLY A 250 -9.31 -4.74 30.72
C GLY A 250 -8.54 -3.42 30.60
N LEU A 251 -7.34 -3.50 30.01
CA LEU A 251 -6.44 -2.39 29.79
C LEU A 251 -6.56 -1.89 28.36
N THR A 252 -6.62 -0.57 28.16
CA THR A 252 -6.48 0.03 26.84
C THR A 252 -5.02 0.16 26.48
N HIS A 253 -4.69 0.00 25.19
CA HIS A 253 -3.32 -0.01 24.68
C HIS A 253 -3.01 1.21 23.82
N TYR A 254 -4.05 1.84 23.21
CA TYR A 254 -3.95 3.09 22.48
C TYR A 254 -5.34 3.75 22.32
N LEU A 255 -5.37 4.96 21.77
CA LEU A 255 -6.61 5.73 21.58
C LEU A 255 -7.60 5.09 20.58
N GLY A 256 -7.12 4.18 19.72
CA GLY A 256 -7.96 3.49 18.73
C GLY A 256 -8.68 2.25 19.22
N ASP A 257 -8.42 1.78 20.44
CA ASP A 257 -9.07 0.60 21.01
C ASP A 257 -10.59 0.81 21.09
N ALA A 258 -11.35 -0.16 20.59
CA ALA A 258 -12.81 -0.15 20.68
C ALA A 258 -13.25 -0.54 22.10
N ILE A 259 -14.22 0.21 22.65
CA ILE A 259 -14.81 -0.02 23.97
C ILE A 259 -16.24 -0.58 23.83
N ALA A 260 -16.99 -0.06 22.86
CA ALA A 260 -18.34 -0.48 22.57
C ALA A 260 -18.65 -0.29 21.08
N LEU A 261 -19.57 -1.07 20.53
CA LEU A 261 -19.97 -1.05 19.13
C LEU A 261 -21.46 -0.73 19.03
N VAL A 262 -21.79 0.35 18.31
CA VAL A 262 -23.18 0.81 18.11
C VAL A 262 -23.67 0.36 16.74
N ALA A 263 -24.86 -0.22 16.67
CA ALA A 263 -25.61 -0.47 15.44
C ALA A 263 -26.88 0.40 15.41
N ALA A 264 -27.09 1.17 14.33
CA ALA A 264 -28.24 2.06 14.20
C ALA A 264 -28.75 2.09 12.74
N LYS A 265 -29.97 2.62 12.55
CA LYS A 265 -30.64 2.76 11.24
C LYS A 265 -29.89 3.64 10.25
N ASP A 266 -29.11 4.60 10.74
CA ASP A 266 -28.28 5.51 9.97
C ASP A 266 -27.05 5.97 10.78
N MET A 267 -26.04 6.47 10.11
CA MET A 267 -24.77 6.87 10.72
C MET A 267 -24.95 8.06 11.68
N GLU A 268 -25.88 8.98 11.41
CA GLU A 268 -26.15 10.12 12.29
C GLU A 268 -26.67 9.65 13.66
N THR A 269 -27.58 8.68 13.64
CA THR A 269 -28.13 8.05 14.87
C THR A 269 -27.02 7.28 15.60
N ALA A 270 -26.18 6.52 14.87
CA ALA A 270 -25.07 5.77 15.47
C ALA A 270 -24.08 6.72 16.17
N GLU A 271 -23.70 7.82 15.54
CA GLU A 271 -22.80 8.82 16.13
C GLU A 271 -23.42 9.57 17.34
N LYS A 272 -24.73 9.78 17.34
CA LYS A 272 -25.44 10.33 18.52
C LYS A 272 -25.46 9.34 19.68
N ALA A 273 -25.75 8.07 19.39
CA ALA A 273 -25.78 7.01 20.40
C ALA A 273 -24.41 6.78 21.03
N LYS A 274 -23.34 6.78 20.22
CA LYS A 274 -21.94 6.66 20.66
C LYS A 274 -21.60 7.68 21.76
N LYS A 275 -22.10 8.91 21.66
CA LYS A 275 -21.85 10.00 22.63
C LYS A 275 -22.62 9.82 23.95
N LEU A 276 -23.64 8.96 23.99
CA LEU A 276 -24.42 8.67 25.19
C LEU A 276 -23.85 7.53 26.04
N ILE A 277 -22.88 6.78 25.50
CA ILE A 277 -22.21 5.71 26.24
C ILE A 277 -21.29 6.36 27.28
N LYS A 278 -21.40 5.92 28.53
CA LYS A 278 -20.52 6.39 29.62
C LYS A 278 -19.53 5.31 29.96
N VAL A 279 -18.28 5.69 30.05
CA VAL A 279 -17.17 4.80 30.42
C VAL A 279 -16.40 5.41 31.57
N GLU A 280 -16.16 4.64 32.63
CA GLU A 280 -15.29 5.03 33.74
C GLU A 280 -13.93 4.39 33.54
N TYR A 281 -12.87 5.17 33.74
CA TYR A 281 -11.50 4.75 33.56
C TYR A 281 -10.65 5.04 34.79
N GLU A 282 -9.71 4.12 35.09
CA GLU A 282 -8.53 4.39 35.89
C GLU A 282 -7.38 4.67 34.92
N VAL A 283 -6.96 5.94 34.83
CA VAL A 283 -5.90 6.38 33.92
C VAL A 283 -4.55 5.95 34.45
N LEU A 284 -3.73 5.34 33.60
CA LEU A 284 -2.41 4.81 33.91
C LEU A 284 -1.34 5.51 33.08
N PRO A 285 -0.06 5.53 33.54
CA PRO A 285 1.04 6.09 32.75
C PRO A 285 1.20 5.35 31.42
N ALA A 286 1.27 6.10 30.31
CA ALA A 286 1.51 5.57 28.98
C ALA A 286 3.01 5.53 28.65
N VAL A 287 3.38 4.71 27.67
CA VAL A 287 4.73 4.59 27.10
C VAL A 287 4.71 5.24 25.72
N HIS A 288 5.54 6.25 25.47
CA HIS A 288 5.44 7.12 24.29
C HIS A 288 6.52 6.88 23.23
N ASN A 289 7.63 6.25 23.58
CA ASN A 289 8.77 6.09 22.67
C ASN A 289 9.63 4.89 23.05
N ILE A 290 10.60 4.59 22.19
CA ILE A 290 11.54 3.47 22.35
C ILE A 290 12.32 3.57 23.67
N GLN A 291 12.78 4.78 24.05
CA GLN A 291 13.59 5.00 25.25
C GLN A 291 12.79 4.69 26.52
N GLU A 292 11.54 5.15 26.58
CA GLU A 292 10.64 4.85 27.69
C GLU A 292 10.31 3.36 27.75
N ALA A 293 10.05 2.72 26.59
CA ALA A 293 9.75 1.30 26.50
C ALA A 293 10.92 0.41 26.93
N ALA A 294 12.16 0.84 26.66
CA ALA A 294 13.38 0.13 26.97
C ALA A 294 13.90 0.38 28.39
N ALA A 295 13.37 1.37 29.11
CA ALA A 295 13.85 1.73 30.44
C ALA A 295 13.59 0.62 31.47
N GLU A 296 14.50 0.48 32.41
CA GLU A 296 14.32 -0.42 33.56
C GLU A 296 13.13 0.04 34.42
N GLY A 297 12.16 -0.87 34.66
CA GLY A 297 10.94 -0.57 35.39
C GLY A 297 9.89 0.20 34.60
N ALA A 298 10.01 0.27 33.27
CA ALA A 298 8.99 0.85 32.37
C ALA A 298 7.62 0.23 32.62
N PRO A 299 6.54 1.02 32.54
CA PRO A 299 5.20 0.45 32.48
C PRO A 299 5.07 -0.53 31.32
N LEU A 300 4.47 -1.69 31.56
CA LEU A 300 4.22 -2.67 30.49
C LEU A 300 2.98 -2.29 29.69
N VAL A 301 3.08 -2.31 28.38
CA VAL A 301 1.91 -2.08 27.49
C VAL A 301 0.90 -3.19 27.65
N PHE A 302 1.34 -4.42 27.83
CA PHE A 302 0.52 -5.61 28.14
C PHE A 302 0.85 -6.14 29.54
N ASP A 303 -0.18 -6.24 30.40
CA ASP A 303 -0.01 -6.73 31.79
C ASP A 303 0.48 -8.19 31.85
N GLU A 304 0.24 -8.99 30.81
CA GLU A 304 0.66 -10.40 30.71
C GLU A 304 2.11 -10.59 30.24
N GLU A 305 2.77 -9.55 29.74
CA GLU A 305 4.15 -9.61 29.26
C GLU A 305 5.14 -9.26 30.40
N THR A 306 6.39 -9.60 30.22
CA THR A 306 7.48 -9.28 31.18
C THR A 306 8.37 -8.14 30.72
N THR A 307 8.20 -7.70 29.47
CA THR A 307 9.00 -6.65 28.81
C THR A 307 8.19 -6.00 27.70
N ASN A 308 8.52 -4.78 27.33
CA ASN A 308 7.98 -4.14 26.14
C ASN A 308 8.69 -4.55 24.84
N VAL A 309 9.67 -5.46 24.87
CA VAL A 309 10.31 -5.98 23.66
C VAL A 309 9.35 -6.93 22.96
N GLN A 310 8.80 -6.49 21.82
CA GLN A 310 7.87 -7.27 20.99
C GLN A 310 8.61 -8.34 20.18
N ALA A 311 9.78 -7.99 19.62
CA ALA A 311 10.61 -8.90 18.83
C ALA A 311 12.10 -8.55 19.01
N TYR A 312 12.91 -9.59 18.94
CA TYR A 312 14.37 -9.51 18.89
C TYR A 312 14.89 -10.28 17.70
N LYS A 313 15.80 -9.69 16.93
CA LYS A 313 16.48 -10.32 15.80
C LYS A 313 17.98 -10.08 15.87
N HIS A 314 18.74 -11.14 15.63
CA HIS A 314 20.19 -11.05 15.50
C HIS A 314 20.59 -11.81 14.23
N VAL A 315 21.28 -11.13 13.33
CA VAL A 315 21.74 -11.68 12.06
C VAL A 315 23.22 -11.38 11.94
N SER A 316 24.05 -12.41 11.79
CA SER A 316 25.49 -12.24 11.70
C SER A 316 26.14 -13.29 10.80
N ARG A 317 27.27 -12.92 10.21
CA ARG A 317 28.17 -13.82 9.47
C ARG A 317 29.59 -13.27 9.56
N GLY A 318 30.59 -14.16 9.59
CA GLY A 318 31.98 -13.75 9.78
C GLY A 318 32.26 -13.12 11.14
N ASN A 319 33.16 -12.14 11.17
CA ASN A 319 33.49 -11.38 12.37
C ASN A 319 33.55 -9.88 12.04
N ALA A 320 32.41 -9.20 12.16
CA ALA A 320 32.30 -7.78 11.81
C ALA A 320 33.19 -6.89 12.66
N GLU A 321 33.32 -7.15 13.96
CA GLU A 321 34.18 -6.38 14.89
C GLU A 321 35.65 -6.45 14.43
N GLU A 322 36.17 -7.65 14.18
CA GLU A 322 37.54 -7.83 13.73
C GLU A 322 37.78 -7.21 12.35
N ALA A 323 36.85 -7.38 11.40
CA ALA A 323 36.94 -6.82 10.06
C ALA A 323 36.98 -5.29 10.09
N ILE A 324 36.10 -4.67 10.87
CA ILE A 324 36.05 -3.21 11.03
C ILE A 324 37.33 -2.70 11.73
N SER A 325 37.88 -3.43 12.73
CA SER A 325 39.11 -3.04 13.40
C SER A 325 40.35 -3.01 12.50
N LYS A 326 40.32 -3.74 11.40
CA LYS A 326 41.39 -3.83 10.39
C LYS A 326 41.11 -2.95 9.16
N ALA A 327 39.99 -2.31 9.08
CA ALA A 327 39.59 -1.47 7.96
C ALA A 327 40.44 -0.18 7.91
N ALA A 328 40.79 0.25 6.69
CA ALA A 328 41.52 1.51 6.48
C ALA A 328 40.63 2.73 6.79
N HIS A 329 39.36 2.62 6.47
CA HIS A 329 38.35 3.67 6.68
C HIS A 329 37.19 3.10 7.48
N VAL A 330 36.76 3.82 8.52
CA VAL A 330 35.63 3.42 9.40
C VAL A 330 34.71 4.61 9.63
N ILE A 331 33.45 4.44 9.32
CA ILE A 331 32.43 5.48 9.54
C ILE A 331 31.31 4.90 10.41
N SER A 332 30.90 5.68 11.43
CA SER A 332 29.79 5.36 12.33
C SER A 332 28.86 6.54 12.45
N HIS A 333 27.56 6.29 12.34
CA HIS A 333 26.52 7.31 12.56
C HIS A 333 25.24 6.74 13.13
N HIS A 334 24.50 7.62 13.82
CA HIS A 334 23.13 7.41 14.25
C HIS A 334 22.16 7.93 13.19
N PHE A 335 21.08 7.18 12.93
CA PHE A 335 20.05 7.50 11.94
C PHE A 335 18.67 7.37 12.57
N GLU A 336 17.76 8.27 12.16
CA GLU A 336 16.36 8.21 12.56
C GLU A 336 15.44 8.28 11.33
N THR A 337 14.36 7.51 11.35
CA THR A 337 13.33 7.55 10.33
C THR A 337 11.94 7.67 10.96
N PRO A 338 11.05 8.52 10.40
CA PRO A 338 9.81 8.88 11.05
C PRO A 338 8.72 7.82 10.94
N TRP A 339 7.71 7.93 11.78
CA TRP A 339 6.38 7.43 11.50
C TRP A 339 5.85 8.05 10.22
N THR A 340 5.24 7.25 9.33
CA THR A 340 4.54 7.77 8.15
C THR A 340 3.25 7.02 7.88
N GLU A 341 2.36 7.70 7.15
CA GLU A 341 1.01 7.27 6.83
C GLU A 341 0.93 6.69 5.40
N HIS A 342 0.26 5.56 5.23
CA HIS A 342 0.02 4.94 3.92
C HIS A 342 -0.71 5.90 2.98
N ALA A 343 -1.69 6.60 3.52
CA ALA A 343 -2.48 7.59 2.80
C ALA A 343 -3.22 7.03 1.57
N PHE A 344 -3.65 5.77 1.63
CA PHE A 344 -4.59 5.26 0.63
C PHE A 344 -5.87 6.11 0.65
N LEU A 345 -6.46 6.32 -0.54
CA LEU A 345 -7.57 7.26 -0.65
C LEU A 345 -8.90 6.70 -0.15
N GLU A 346 -9.10 5.41 -0.23
CA GLU A 346 -10.28 4.73 0.29
C GLU A 346 -10.12 4.48 1.81
N PRO A 347 -10.90 5.11 2.70
CA PRO A 347 -10.97 4.70 4.10
C PRO A 347 -11.47 3.26 4.20
N GLU A 348 -11.11 2.57 5.28
CA GLU A 348 -11.52 1.21 5.54
C GLU A 348 -13.04 1.12 5.67
N CYS A 349 -13.61 0.16 4.99
CA CYS A 349 -15.04 -0.11 4.99
C CYS A 349 -15.29 -1.61 4.80
N ALA A 350 -16.28 -2.13 5.51
CA ALA A 350 -16.82 -3.46 5.29
C ALA A 350 -18.33 -3.43 5.30
N VAL A 351 -18.93 -4.26 4.45
CA VAL A 351 -20.37 -4.54 4.46
C VAL A 351 -20.52 -6.02 4.77
N ALA A 352 -21.36 -6.34 5.75
CA ALA A 352 -21.66 -7.72 6.07
C ALA A 352 -23.17 -7.97 6.04
N TYR A 353 -23.58 -9.18 5.67
CA TYR A 353 -24.97 -9.61 5.62
C TYR A 353 -25.06 -11.13 5.76
N ILE A 354 -26.26 -11.66 6.00
CA ILE A 354 -26.49 -13.09 5.97
C ILE A 354 -26.85 -13.50 4.55
N ASP A 355 -26.08 -14.44 4.00
CA ASP A 355 -26.34 -14.96 2.67
C ASP A 355 -27.45 -16.02 2.63
N ASP A 356 -27.75 -16.56 1.45
CA ASP A 356 -28.82 -17.54 1.24
C ASP A 356 -28.54 -18.88 1.94
N ASP A 357 -27.28 -19.20 2.24
CA ASP A 357 -26.87 -20.39 2.99
C ASP A 357 -26.97 -20.17 4.52
N GLY A 358 -27.22 -18.92 4.95
CA GLY A 358 -27.29 -18.53 6.36
C GLY A 358 -25.94 -18.16 6.96
N ASP A 359 -24.89 -18.07 6.14
CA ASP A 359 -23.54 -17.69 6.53
C ASP A 359 -23.37 -16.16 6.61
N VAL A 360 -22.41 -15.70 7.39
CA VAL A 360 -22.02 -14.29 7.42
C VAL A 360 -21.14 -13.98 6.22
N MET A 361 -21.70 -13.29 5.24
CA MET A 361 -20.95 -12.77 4.09
C MET A 361 -20.32 -11.42 4.41
N ILE A 362 -19.03 -11.27 4.18
CA ILE A 362 -18.28 -10.03 4.38
C ILE A 362 -17.74 -9.54 3.03
N ILE A 363 -18.14 -8.34 2.61
CA ILE A 363 -17.55 -7.62 1.48
C ILE A 363 -16.57 -6.61 2.05
N SER A 364 -15.27 -6.75 1.72
CA SER A 364 -14.20 -5.99 2.35
C SER A 364 -13.26 -5.31 1.36
N THR A 365 -12.44 -4.42 1.90
CA THR A 365 -11.33 -3.76 1.23
C THR A 365 -10.04 -4.06 1.98
N ASP A 366 -9.52 -5.28 1.82
CA ASP A 366 -8.33 -5.77 2.51
C ASP A 366 -7.29 -6.37 1.55
N GLN A 367 -6.13 -6.74 2.10
CA GLN A 367 -5.05 -7.39 1.37
C GLN A 367 -5.12 -8.92 1.45
N SER A 368 -6.08 -9.48 2.20
CA SER A 368 -6.33 -10.92 2.30
C SER A 368 -7.75 -11.24 2.75
N ALA A 369 -8.58 -11.70 1.83
CA ALA A 369 -9.92 -12.19 2.16
C ALA A 369 -9.87 -13.37 3.16
N TYR A 370 -8.81 -14.18 3.09
CA TYR A 370 -8.61 -15.32 4.00
C TYR A 370 -8.22 -14.89 5.42
N CYS A 371 -7.44 -13.83 5.59
CA CYS A 371 -7.17 -13.25 6.90
C CYS A 371 -8.49 -12.76 7.54
N THR A 372 -9.29 -12.03 6.78
CA THR A 372 -10.64 -11.59 7.22
C THR A 372 -11.52 -12.78 7.60
N PHE A 373 -11.52 -13.86 6.82
CA PHE A 373 -12.24 -15.08 7.10
C PHE A 373 -11.79 -15.73 8.43
N HIS A 374 -10.48 -15.98 8.58
CA HIS A 374 -9.94 -16.68 9.75
C HIS A 374 -10.18 -15.91 11.05
N GLU A 375 -9.85 -14.62 11.08
CA GLU A 375 -9.98 -13.79 12.27
C GLU A 375 -11.46 -13.53 12.62
N SER A 376 -12.33 -13.32 11.62
CA SER A 376 -13.77 -13.20 11.87
C SER A 376 -14.38 -14.50 12.36
N SER A 377 -13.97 -15.65 11.83
CA SER A 377 -14.40 -16.95 12.29
C SER A 377 -13.99 -17.23 13.73
N LEU A 378 -12.76 -16.87 14.10
CA LEU A 378 -12.23 -16.96 15.46
C LEU A 378 -13.06 -16.11 16.43
N MET A 379 -13.30 -14.85 16.09
CA MET A 379 -14.08 -13.90 16.90
C MET A 379 -15.54 -14.34 17.04
N LEU A 380 -16.15 -14.89 15.98
CA LEU A 380 -17.53 -15.37 16.01
C LEU A 380 -17.69 -16.78 16.59
N GLY A 381 -16.58 -17.53 16.77
CA GLY A 381 -16.63 -18.91 17.24
C GLY A 381 -17.30 -19.87 16.23
N THR A 382 -17.26 -19.55 14.93
CA THR A 382 -17.88 -20.36 13.87
C THR A 382 -17.17 -20.19 12.55
N ASP A 383 -17.14 -21.22 11.71
CA ASP A 383 -16.63 -21.21 10.33
C ASP A 383 -17.68 -20.83 9.28
N LYS A 384 -18.92 -20.51 9.71
CA LYS A 384 -19.99 -20.02 8.84
C LYS A 384 -19.79 -18.56 8.46
N VAL A 385 -18.68 -18.28 7.80
CA VAL A 385 -18.24 -16.98 7.34
C VAL A 385 -17.74 -17.11 5.90
N LYS A 386 -18.08 -16.14 5.06
CA LYS A 386 -17.57 -16.02 3.71
C LYS A 386 -17.05 -14.60 3.50
N CYS A 387 -15.93 -14.45 2.80
CA CYS A 387 -15.34 -13.15 2.52
C CYS A 387 -15.10 -12.98 1.04
N GLN A 388 -15.34 -11.76 0.55
CA GLN A 388 -15.02 -11.34 -0.81
C GLN A 388 -14.40 -9.96 -0.80
N ASN A 389 -13.32 -9.79 -1.55
CA ASN A 389 -12.83 -8.45 -1.84
C ASN A 389 -13.72 -7.74 -2.88
N ALA A 390 -14.13 -6.53 -2.57
CA ALA A 390 -14.58 -5.57 -3.58
C ALA A 390 -13.36 -4.98 -4.31
N LEU A 391 -13.50 -3.88 -5.06
CA LEU A 391 -12.35 -3.08 -5.47
C LEU A 391 -11.67 -2.51 -4.21
N VAL A 392 -10.35 -2.54 -4.21
CA VAL A 392 -9.55 -1.99 -3.10
C VAL A 392 -8.90 -0.69 -3.53
N GLY A 393 -9.21 0.39 -2.82
CA GLY A 393 -8.78 1.76 -3.12
C GLY A 393 -7.37 2.11 -2.64
N GLY A 394 -6.42 1.16 -2.78
CA GLY A 394 -5.05 1.21 -2.29
C GLY A 394 -4.91 0.56 -0.92
N GLY A 395 -3.72 0.04 -0.63
CA GLY A 395 -3.41 -0.62 0.66
C GLY A 395 -2.00 -0.29 1.12
N PHE A 396 -0.98 -0.62 0.31
CA PHE A 396 0.44 -0.39 0.58
C PHE A 396 0.99 -1.08 1.85
N GLY A 397 0.27 -2.07 2.38
CA GLY A 397 0.50 -2.74 3.64
C GLY A 397 -0.49 -2.35 4.76
N GLY A 398 -1.12 -1.18 4.69
CA GLY A 398 -2.01 -0.67 5.73
C GLY A 398 -3.39 -1.34 5.80
N LYS A 399 -3.69 -2.29 4.92
CA LYS A 399 -4.92 -3.07 4.91
C LYS A 399 -4.66 -4.58 5.05
N GLU A 400 -3.54 -4.94 5.68
CA GLU A 400 -3.23 -6.33 6.02
C GLU A 400 -3.91 -6.74 7.33
N ASP A 401 -3.94 -5.85 8.32
CA ASP A 401 -4.59 -6.07 9.60
C ASP A 401 -6.10 -5.77 9.57
N MET A 402 -6.85 -6.38 10.47
CA MET A 402 -8.29 -6.16 10.63
C MET A 402 -8.59 -4.80 11.27
N THR A 403 -9.52 -4.06 10.72
CA THR A 403 -9.94 -2.75 11.25
C THR A 403 -11.45 -2.62 11.45
N VAL A 404 -12.27 -3.05 10.49
CA VAL A 404 -13.73 -2.91 10.47
C VAL A 404 -14.48 -4.19 10.12
N GLN A 405 -13.81 -5.14 9.50
CA GLN A 405 -14.41 -6.36 8.93
C GLN A 405 -15.08 -7.21 10.04
N HIS A 406 -14.32 -7.46 11.11
CA HIS A 406 -14.79 -8.19 12.28
C HIS A 406 -15.94 -7.47 13.00
N LEU A 407 -15.93 -6.13 13.04
CA LEU A 407 -17.02 -5.34 13.64
C LEU A 407 -18.32 -5.46 12.82
N ALA A 408 -18.21 -5.40 11.49
CA ALA A 408 -19.35 -5.61 10.61
C ALA A 408 -19.89 -7.04 10.74
N ALA A 409 -19.01 -8.04 10.77
CA ALA A 409 -19.37 -9.44 10.97
C ALA A 409 -20.10 -9.66 12.30
N LEU A 410 -19.61 -9.06 13.41
CA LEU A 410 -20.22 -9.18 14.73
C LEU A 410 -21.64 -8.62 14.76
N ILE A 411 -21.84 -7.38 14.24
CA ILE A 411 -23.19 -6.79 14.18
C ILE A 411 -24.14 -7.67 13.37
N THR A 412 -23.72 -8.10 12.18
CA THR A 412 -24.54 -8.96 11.32
C THR A 412 -24.88 -10.29 11.98
N TYR A 413 -23.90 -10.92 12.63
CA TYR A 413 -24.10 -12.19 13.34
C TYR A 413 -25.16 -12.07 14.45
N LEU A 414 -25.04 -11.03 15.27
CA LEU A 414 -25.92 -10.79 16.44
C LEU A 414 -27.31 -10.27 16.07
N THR A 415 -27.40 -9.40 15.04
CA THR A 415 -28.67 -8.75 14.66
C THR A 415 -29.39 -9.41 13.50
N ARG A 416 -28.71 -10.27 12.74
CA ARG A 416 -29.17 -10.88 11.47
C ARG A 416 -29.57 -9.85 10.40
N ARG A 417 -28.98 -8.63 10.46
CA ARG A 417 -29.22 -7.52 9.53
C ARG A 417 -27.99 -7.23 8.69
N PRO A 418 -28.17 -6.78 7.44
CA PRO A 418 -27.08 -6.18 6.69
C PRO A 418 -26.53 -4.95 7.42
N VAL A 419 -25.22 -4.80 7.46
CA VAL A 419 -24.56 -3.66 8.11
C VAL A 419 -23.40 -3.13 7.27
N LYS A 420 -23.20 -1.82 7.33
CA LYS A 420 -21.99 -1.13 6.84
C LYS A 420 -21.24 -0.54 8.03
N VAL A 421 -19.97 -0.90 8.17
CA VAL A 421 -19.01 -0.26 9.10
C VAL A 421 -17.96 0.42 8.27
N ARG A 422 -17.83 1.72 8.43
CA ARG A 422 -16.87 2.55 7.69
C ARG A 422 -16.18 3.52 8.64
N LEU A 423 -14.86 3.62 8.54
CA LEU A 423 -14.08 4.62 9.28
C LEU A 423 -14.23 6.00 8.64
N THR A 424 -14.31 7.01 9.47
CA THR A 424 -14.01 8.38 9.04
C THR A 424 -12.51 8.48 8.71
N ARG A 425 -12.09 9.48 7.97
CA ARG A 425 -10.66 9.66 7.67
C ARG A 425 -9.82 9.88 8.94
N ALA A 426 -10.35 10.54 9.96
CA ALA A 426 -9.65 10.69 11.23
C ALA A 426 -9.48 9.36 11.97
N GLU A 427 -10.50 8.51 11.98
CA GLU A 427 -10.40 7.16 12.52
C GLU A 427 -9.45 6.29 11.71
N SER A 428 -9.49 6.34 10.39
CA SER A 428 -8.55 5.64 9.51
C SER A 428 -7.11 6.03 9.83
N LEU A 429 -6.82 7.32 10.00
CA LEU A 429 -5.50 7.81 10.39
C LEU A 429 -5.06 7.30 11.77
N LEU A 430 -5.97 7.06 12.70
CA LEU A 430 -5.68 6.59 14.05
C LEU A 430 -5.49 5.07 14.12
N ILE A 431 -6.28 4.30 13.34
CA ILE A 431 -6.52 2.87 13.65
C ILE A 431 -5.60 1.94 12.87
N HIS A 432 -5.48 2.08 11.54
CA HIS A 432 -4.67 1.13 10.78
C HIS A 432 -3.17 1.28 11.08
N PRO A 433 -2.38 0.19 10.99
CA PRO A 433 -0.95 0.24 11.29
C PRO A 433 -0.20 1.21 10.40
N LYS A 434 0.86 1.82 10.92
CA LYS A 434 1.70 2.84 10.27
C LYS A 434 3.06 2.27 9.86
N ARG A 435 3.90 3.06 9.14
CA ARG A 435 5.33 2.76 9.02
C ARG A 435 5.99 2.98 10.38
N HIS A 436 6.75 2.01 10.83
CA HIS A 436 7.53 2.10 12.07
C HIS A 436 8.50 3.28 12.06
N HIS A 437 8.56 4.01 13.16
CA HIS A 437 9.70 4.83 13.51
C HIS A 437 10.89 3.93 13.85
N PHE A 438 12.07 4.24 13.29
CA PHE A 438 13.31 3.51 13.55
C PHE A 438 14.40 4.45 14.07
N GLU A 439 15.17 3.96 15.04
CA GLU A 439 16.44 4.52 15.52
C GLU A 439 17.52 3.49 15.25
N MET A 440 18.63 3.91 14.64
CA MET A 440 19.60 2.98 14.09
C MET A 440 21.02 3.52 14.29
N ASP A 441 21.90 2.71 14.87
CA ASP A 441 23.34 2.96 14.91
C ASP A 441 24.04 2.04 13.93
N PHE A 442 24.75 2.60 12.96
CA PHE A 442 25.46 1.85 11.93
C PHE A 442 26.94 2.18 11.94
N THR A 443 27.78 1.16 11.76
CA THR A 443 29.23 1.27 11.54
C THR A 443 29.60 0.45 10.32
N MET A 444 30.37 1.04 9.39
CA MET A 444 30.89 0.40 8.20
C MET A 444 32.40 0.60 8.11
N GLY A 445 33.14 -0.45 7.79
CA GLY A 445 34.56 -0.42 7.53
C GLY A 445 34.87 -0.84 6.10
N CYS A 446 35.80 -0.11 5.43
CA CYS A 446 36.30 -0.42 4.08
C CYS A 446 37.84 -0.46 4.06
N ASP A 447 38.40 -1.15 3.04
CA ASP A 447 39.82 -1.07 2.73
C ASP A 447 40.19 0.25 2.02
N GLU A 448 41.46 0.44 1.67
CA GLU A 448 41.95 1.63 0.96
C GLU A 448 41.30 1.81 -0.43
N GLU A 449 40.88 0.75 -1.05
CA GLU A 449 40.25 0.73 -2.38
C GLU A 449 38.72 0.91 -2.28
N GLY A 450 38.10 0.87 -1.09
CA GLY A 450 36.66 1.02 -0.88
C GLY A 450 35.87 -0.28 -1.00
N HIS A 451 36.50 -1.44 -0.85
CA HIS A 451 35.78 -2.67 -0.68
C HIS A 451 35.27 -2.77 0.77
N ILE A 452 34.00 -3.10 0.92
CA ILE A 452 33.39 -3.26 2.25
C ILE A 452 34.01 -4.47 2.96
N MET A 453 34.62 -4.23 4.11
CA MET A 453 35.21 -5.28 4.95
C MET A 453 34.22 -5.79 6.00
N GLY A 454 33.38 -4.91 6.55
CA GLY A 454 32.40 -5.27 7.55
C GLY A 454 31.39 -4.18 7.85
N VAL A 455 30.21 -4.61 8.29
CA VAL A 455 29.12 -3.72 8.76
C VAL A 455 28.57 -4.22 10.09
N LYS A 456 28.36 -3.30 11.03
CA LYS A 456 27.73 -3.57 12.31
C LYS A 456 26.61 -2.57 12.55
N ALA A 457 25.45 -3.05 13.00
CA ALA A 457 24.34 -2.15 13.32
C ALA A 457 23.51 -2.61 14.51
N LYS A 458 22.93 -1.61 15.20
CA LYS A 458 21.84 -1.78 16.15
C LYS A 458 20.63 -1.04 15.63
N VAL A 459 19.49 -1.73 15.60
CA VAL A 459 18.24 -1.23 15.04
C VAL A 459 17.15 -1.34 16.10
N ALA A 460 16.52 -0.22 16.43
CA ALA A 460 15.37 -0.18 17.31
C ALA A 460 14.15 0.34 16.55
N SER A 461 12.99 -0.27 16.74
CA SER A 461 11.74 0.15 16.11
C SER A 461 10.61 0.27 17.13
N ASP A 462 9.76 1.26 16.96
CA ASP A 462 8.51 1.42 17.70
C ASP A 462 7.39 0.72 16.92
N THR A 463 6.80 -0.35 17.50
CA THR A 463 5.70 -1.11 16.87
C THR A 463 4.33 -0.64 17.31
N GLY A 464 4.25 0.33 18.23
CA GLY A 464 2.99 0.82 18.78
C GLY A 464 2.29 -0.21 19.67
N ALA A 465 0.97 -0.15 19.69
CA ALA A 465 0.11 -0.84 20.65
C ALA A 465 -0.06 -2.35 20.43
N PHE A 466 0.25 -2.86 19.23
CA PHE A 466 0.07 -4.26 18.87
C PHE A 466 1.24 -4.80 18.07
N ALA A 467 1.40 -6.12 18.07
CA ALA A 467 2.43 -6.78 17.29
C ALA A 467 2.27 -6.55 15.78
N SER A 468 1.03 -6.65 15.26
CA SER A 468 0.79 -6.58 13.82
C SER A 468 1.86 -7.37 13.05
N LEU A 469 2.61 -6.71 12.16
CA LEU A 469 3.77 -7.27 11.45
C LEU A 469 5.11 -6.69 11.93
N GLY A 470 5.18 -6.14 13.15
CA GLY A 470 6.40 -5.53 13.70
C GLY A 470 7.61 -6.45 13.71
N GLY A 471 7.45 -7.71 14.16
CA GLY A 471 8.49 -8.72 14.13
C GLY A 471 9.04 -9.02 12.73
N PRO A 472 8.20 -9.37 11.75
CA PRO A 472 8.61 -9.55 10.35
C PRO A 472 9.22 -8.30 9.70
N VAL A 473 8.71 -7.10 10.00
CA VAL A 473 9.30 -5.84 9.51
C VAL A 473 10.72 -5.66 10.04
N LEU A 474 10.93 -5.87 11.34
CA LEU A 474 12.25 -5.83 11.95
C LEU A 474 13.20 -6.86 11.34
N GLU A 475 12.71 -8.09 11.10
CA GLU A 475 13.48 -9.16 10.49
C GLU A 475 13.96 -8.81 9.08
N ARG A 476 13.07 -8.23 8.24
CA ARG A 476 13.45 -7.76 6.90
C ARG A 476 14.40 -6.56 6.97
N ALA A 477 14.19 -5.65 7.91
CA ALA A 477 15.13 -4.56 8.18
C ALA A 477 16.52 -5.09 8.45
N CYS A 478 16.67 -6.04 9.39
CA CYS A 478 17.96 -6.62 9.77
C CYS A 478 18.58 -7.44 8.62
N THR A 479 17.80 -8.26 7.92
CA THR A 479 18.31 -9.13 6.83
C THR A 479 18.84 -8.33 5.65
N HIS A 480 18.21 -7.18 5.34
CA HIS A 480 18.56 -6.34 4.20
C HIS A 480 19.48 -5.15 4.57
N ALA A 481 19.74 -4.92 5.85
CA ALA A 481 20.60 -3.82 6.31
C ALA A 481 22.02 -3.88 5.74
N ALA A 482 22.47 -5.05 5.35
CA ALA A 482 23.76 -5.25 4.70
C ALA A 482 23.85 -4.66 3.28
N GLY A 483 22.73 -4.31 2.66
CA GLY A 483 22.65 -3.84 1.26
C GLY A 483 22.91 -4.94 0.22
N PRO A 484 22.83 -4.60 -1.08
CA PRO A 484 23.01 -5.54 -2.18
C PRO A 484 24.50 -5.70 -2.56
N TYR A 485 25.38 -5.91 -1.58
CA TYR A 485 26.82 -5.89 -1.76
C TYR A 485 27.48 -7.19 -1.38
N ALA A 486 28.60 -7.52 -2.03
CA ALA A 486 29.37 -8.75 -1.83
C ALA A 486 30.45 -8.54 -0.76
N TYR A 487 30.18 -8.89 0.48
CA TYR A 487 31.15 -8.94 1.57
C TYR A 487 30.70 -9.98 2.60
N GLU A 488 31.60 -10.36 3.53
CA GLU A 488 31.34 -11.50 4.41
C GLU A 488 30.94 -11.08 5.84
N ASN A 489 31.57 -10.04 6.37
CA ASN A 489 31.51 -9.79 7.81
C ASN A 489 30.41 -8.78 8.14
N PHE A 490 29.33 -9.24 8.75
CA PHE A 490 28.30 -8.34 9.24
C PHE A 490 27.65 -8.83 10.54
N GLU A 491 27.17 -7.89 11.34
CA GLU A 491 26.46 -8.16 12.58
C GLU A 491 25.36 -7.13 12.78
N ILE A 492 24.12 -7.56 12.73
CA ILE A 492 22.96 -6.69 12.90
C ILE A 492 22.10 -7.19 14.05
N GLU A 493 21.87 -6.33 15.03
CA GLU A 493 21.00 -6.58 16.18
C GLU A 493 19.79 -5.67 16.12
N GLY A 494 18.58 -6.22 16.19
CA GLY A 494 17.33 -5.48 16.12
C GLY A 494 16.39 -5.77 17.29
N ARG A 495 15.68 -4.72 17.76
CA ARG A 495 14.60 -4.82 18.74
C ARG A 495 13.40 -4.01 18.29
N ALA A 496 12.21 -4.60 18.34
CA ALA A 496 10.94 -3.89 18.23
C ALA A 496 10.32 -3.74 19.62
N TYR A 497 9.77 -2.56 19.89
CA TYR A 497 9.20 -2.24 21.19
C TYR A 497 7.72 -1.92 21.08
N TYR A 498 6.91 -2.44 22.00
CA TYR A 498 5.55 -1.97 22.23
C TYR A 498 5.58 -0.58 22.87
N THR A 499 4.67 0.27 22.41
CA THR A 499 4.35 1.58 23.02
C THR A 499 2.83 1.78 23.03
N ASN A 500 2.35 2.85 23.66
CA ASN A 500 0.93 3.21 23.59
C ASN A 500 0.58 4.12 22.39
N ASN A 501 1.47 4.21 21.42
CA ASN A 501 1.24 4.88 20.15
C ASN A 501 0.28 4.06 19.26
N PRO A 502 -0.31 4.66 18.18
CA PRO A 502 -0.99 3.88 17.16
C PRO A 502 -0.12 2.73 16.65
N PRO A 503 -0.72 1.58 16.28
CA PRO A 503 0.06 0.42 15.86
C PRO A 503 0.91 0.71 14.61
N ALA A 504 2.05 0.02 14.50
CA ALA A 504 2.85 -0.03 13.29
C ALA A 504 2.84 -1.45 12.70
N GLY A 505 2.91 -1.54 11.38
CA GLY A 505 2.83 -2.82 10.68
C GLY A 505 3.47 -2.76 9.30
N ALA A 506 2.91 -3.52 8.38
CA ALA A 506 3.36 -3.51 7.00
C ALA A 506 3.21 -2.12 6.35
N PHE A 507 4.26 -1.65 5.72
CA PHE A 507 4.24 -0.50 4.83
C PHE A 507 5.24 -0.74 3.70
N ARG A 508 4.88 -0.41 2.46
CA ARG A 508 5.69 -0.57 1.23
C ARG A 508 7.19 -0.39 1.48
N GLY A 509 7.98 -1.43 1.24
CA GLY A 509 9.40 -1.51 1.58
C GLY A 509 9.72 -2.30 2.86
N PHE A 510 8.74 -2.46 3.78
CA PHE A 510 8.71 -3.42 4.89
C PHE A 510 10.00 -3.46 5.73
N GLY A 511 10.42 -2.31 6.30
CA GLY A 511 11.62 -2.19 7.12
C GLY A 511 12.91 -1.90 6.32
N VAL A 512 12.98 -2.34 5.08
CA VAL A 512 14.18 -2.14 4.24
C VAL A 512 14.37 -0.68 3.83
N THR A 513 13.30 0.09 3.66
CA THR A 513 13.38 1.53 3.36
C THR A 513 14.16 2.29 4.42
N GLN A 514 13.98 1.92 5.70
CA GLN A 514 14.63 2.54 6.84
C GLN A 514 16.13 2.21 6.87
N THR A 515 16.48 0.92 6.83
CA THR A 515 17.90 0.49 6.89
C THR A 515 18.68 0.85 5.64
N CYS A 516 18.05 0.86 4.46
CA CYS A 516 18.66 1.31 3.22
C CYS A 516 19.13 2.78 3.32
N PHE A 517 18.34 3.65 3.98
CA PHE A 517 18.74 5.03 4.22
C PHE A 517 20.08 5.12 4.96
N ALA A 518 20.27 4.32 6.01
CA ALA A 518 21.51 4.30 6.77
C ALA A 518 22.69 3.73 5.97
N THR A 519 22.51 2.56 5.37
CA THR A 519 23.58 1.85 4.64
C THR A 519 24.06 2.65 3.43
N GLU A 520 23.15 3.18 2.63
CA GLU A 520 23.48 3.94 1.44
C GLU A 520 24.08 5.32 1.77
N THR A 521 23.69 5.93 2.88
CA THR A 521 24.31 7.17 3.36
C THR A 521 25.75 6.93 3.81
N LEU A 522 26.03 5.84 4.53
CA LEU A 522 27.41 5.49 4.91
C LEU A 522 28.27 5.22 3.68
N LEU A 523 27.75 4.54 2.64
CA LEU A 523 28.49 4.34 1.40
C LEU A 523 28.81 5.65 0.68
N ASN A 524 27.90 6.60 0.67
CA ASN A 524 28.16 7.93 0.10
C ASN A 524 29.27 8.67 0.86
N MET A 525 29.25 8.57 2.20
CA MET A 525 30.29 9.14 3.05
C MET A 525 31.64 8.46 2.83
N MET A 526 31.63 7.14 2.70
CA MET A 526 32.82 6.36 2.43
C MET A 526 33.46 6.70 1.08
N ALA A 527 32.63 6.86 0.04
CA ALA A 527 33.07 7.29 -1.29
C ALA A 527 33.78 8.67 -1.24
N ASP A 528 33.23 9.61 -0.48
CA ASP A 528 33.84 10.94 -0.29
C ASP A 528 35.16 10.87 0.47
N GLU A 529 35.28 10.04 1.50
CA GLU A 529 36.50 9.86 2.29
C GLU A 529 37.63 9.26 1.46
N ILE A 530 37.33 8.28 0.63
CA ILE A 530 38.30 7.60 -0.24
C ILE A 530 38.61 8.44 -1.49
N GLY A 531 37.73 9.37 -1.87
CA GLY A 531 37.88 10.24 -3.04
C GLY A 531 37.46 9.60 -4.36
N ILE A 532 36.51 8.68 -4.31
CA ILE A 532 35.87 8.06 -5.50
C ILE A 532 34.41 8.51 -5.61
N THR A 533 33.77 8.24 -6.77
CA THR A 533 32.37 8.59 -6.89
C THR A 533 31.44 7.63 -6.14
N PRO A 534 30.27 8.09 -5.64
CA PRO A 534 29.24 7.22 -5.11
C PRO A 534 28.77 6.10 -6.05
N TRP A 535 28.83 6.31 -7.36
CA TRP A 535 28.58 5.24 -8.35
C TRP A 535 29.70 4.19 -8.32
N GLU A 536 30.94 4.62 -8.28
CA GLU A 536 32.11 3.72 -8.33
C GLU A 536 32.17 2.78 -7.13
N ILE A 537 31.95 3.29 -5.88
CA ILE A 537 31.99 2.44 -4.69
C ILE A 537 30.92 1.35 -4.74
N ARG A 538 29.73 1.68 -5.28
CA ARG A 538 28.63 0.72 -5.46
C ARG A 538 28.96 -0.32 -6.50
N TYR A 539 29.53 0.08 -7.64
CA TYR A 539 29.90 -0.82 -8.73
C TYR A 539 30.98 -1.83 -8.32
N ARG A 540 31.97 -1.37 -7.49
CA ARG A 540 33.02 -2.24 -6.93
C ARG A 540 32.45 -3.32 -6.03
N ASN A 541 31.54 -2.95 -5.16
CA ASN A 541 30.96 -3.83 -4.15
C ASN A 541 29.71 -4.58 -4.62
N ALA A 542 29.13 -4.22 -5.77
CA ALA A 542 27.87 -4.77 -6.25
C ALA A 542 27.87 -6.29 -6.28
N ILE A 543 26.81 -6.89 -5.74
CA ILE A 543 26.56 -8.32 -5.89
C ILE A 543 26.38 -8.67 -7.39
N ARG A 544 26.90 -9.82 -7.79
CA ARG A 544 26.85 -10.34 -9.16
C ARG A 544 26.39 -11.79 -9.16
N PRO A 545 25.87 -12.33 -10.28
CA PRO A 545 25.54 -13.76 -10.39
C PRO A 545 26.68 -14.65 -9.89
N GLY A 546 26.34 -15.65 -9.07
CA GLY A 546 27.29 -16.53 -8.38
C GLY A 546 27.98 -15.93 -7.15
N GLY A 547 27.77 -14.64 -6.88
CA GLY A 547 28.26 -13.97 -5.67
C GLY A 547 27.50 -14.40 -4.43
N VAL A 548 28.10 -14.13 -3.27
CA VAL A 548 27.54 -14.49 -1.95
C VAL A 548 27.09 -13.21 -1.25
N LEU A 549 25.80 -13.10 -0.94
CA LEU A 549 25.26 -12.02 -0.10
C LEU A 549 25.81 -12.13 1.34
N PRO A 550 25.85 -11.04 2.09
CA PRO A 550 26.30 -11.07 3.49
C PRO A 550 25.60 -12.12 4.35
N ASN A 551 24.33 -12.44 4.12
CA ASN A 551 23.59 -13.50 4.81
C ASN A 551 23.98 -14.94 4.40
N GLY A 552 24.92 -15.10 3.46
CA GLY A 552 25.44 -16.39 2.98
C GLY A 552 24.73 -16.96 1.76
N GLN A 553 23.64 -16.37 1.28
CA GLN A 553 22.95 -16.85 0.07
C GLN A 553 23.80 -16.60 -1.17
N ILE A 554 23.99 -17.64 -1.99
CA ILE A 554 24.59 -17.54 -3.32
C ILE A 554 23.48 -17.10 -4.27
N VAL A 555 23.65 -15.96 -4.91
CA VAL A 555 22.66 -15.44 -5.86
C VAL A 555 22.84 -16.01 -7.26
N ASP A 556 21.75 -16.18 -7.97
CA ASP A 556 21.67 -16.78 -9.29
C ASP A 556 21.79 -15.76 -10.45
N GLU A 557 21.59 -16.23 -11.69
CA GLU A 557 21.68 -15.43 -12.90
C GLU A 557 20.61 -14.32 -12.99
N SER A 558 19.54 -14.36 -12.15
CA SER A 558 18.51 -13.33 -12.12
C SER A 558 18.95 -12.06 -11.38
N THR A 559 20.19 -11.97 -10.94
CA THR A 559 20.72 -10.84 -10.16
C THR A 559 21.08 -9.66 -11.06
N GLY A 560 20.26 -8.60 -11.05
CA GLY A 560 20.35 -7.48 -11.99
C GLY A 560 20.87 -6.16 -11.42
N LEU A 561 21.60 -6.15 -10.28
CA LEU A 561 22.07 -4.90 -9.68
C LEU A 561 23.02 -4.13 -10.60
N VAL A 562 23.96 -4.84 -11.24
CA VAL A 562 24.96 -4.22 -12.13
C VAL A 562 24.26 -3.55 -13.31
N GLU A 563 23.27 -4.21 -13.90
CA GLU A 563 22.50 -3.67 -15.03
C GLU A 563 21.73 -2.40 -14.62
N THR A 564 21.21 -2.35 -13.39
CA THR A 564 20.56 -1.12 -12.90
C THR A 564 21.54 0.02 -12.69
N LEU A 565 22.76 -0.26 -12.22
CA LEU A 565 23.86 0.74 -12.10
C LEU A 565 24.32 1.26 -13.45
N GLU A 566 24.50 0.37 -14.42
CA GLU A 566 24.94 0.73 -15.77
C GLU A 566 23.86 1.55 -16.50
N ALA A 567 22.59 1.23 -16.31
CA ALA A 567 21.47 1.94 -16.94
C ALA A 567 21.36 3.42 -16.53
N VAL A 568 21.88 3.81 -15.37
CA VAL A 568 21.85 5.21 -14.90
C VAL A 568 23.20 5.92 -15.04
N LYS A 569 24.25 5.20 -15.42
CA LYS A 569 25.64 5.70 -15.39
C LYS A 569 25.84 6.97 -16.22
N GLU A 570 25.45 6.93 -17.48
CA GLU A 570 25.65 8.03 -18.42
C GLU A 570 25.02 9.34 -17.91
N GLU A 571 23.78 9.26 -17.46
CA GLU A 571 23.04 10.42 -16.94
C GLU A 571 23.60 10.93 -15.61
N TYR A 572 24.06 10.02 -14.75
CA TYR A 572 24.72 10.36 -13.49
C TYR A 572 26.06 11.09 -13.74
N GLU A 573 26.91 10.54 -14.60
CA GLU A 573 28.20 11.15 -14.97
C GLU A 573 28.02 12.49 -15.69
N ALA A 574 27.03 12.60 -16.58
CA ALA A 574 26.70 13.86 -17.25
C ALA A 574 26.26 14.94 -16.27
N ALA A 575 25.46 14.58 -15.25
CA ALA A 575 25.05 15.52 -14.20
C ALA A 575 26.25 15.98 -13.35
N LEU A 576 27.14 15.06 -12.98
CA LEU A 576 28.38 15.39 -12.25
C LEU A 576 29.28 16.32 -13.07
N ALA A 577 29.52 16.02 -14.36
CA ALA A 577 30.33 16.82 -15.25
C ALA A 577 29.76 18.23 -15.47
N ALA A 578 28.44 18.35 -15.41
CA ALA A 578 27.73 19.63 -15.48
C ALA A 578 27.73 20.42 -14.15
N GLY A 579 28.31 19.86 -13.08
CA GLY A 579 28.35 20.48 -11.75
C GLY A 579 26.98 20.51 -11.05
N LYS A 580 26.04 19.66 -11.45
CA LYS A 580 24.72 19.59 -10.81
C LYS A 580 24.79 18.83 -9.49
N PRO A 581 24.01 19.24 -8.47
CA PRO A 581 23.87 18.44 -7.29
C PRO A 581 23.14 17.12 -7.62
N VAL A 582 23.86 16.01 -7.59
CA VAL A 582 23.36 14.69 -7.96
C VAL A 582 23.70 13.68 -6.88
N GLY A 583 22.72 12.85 -6.52
CA GLY A 583 22.87 11.76 -5.58
C GLY A 583 22.40 10.44 -6.17
N ILE A 584 22.95 9.34 -5.65
CA ILE A 584 22.65 7.98 -6.11
C ILE A 584 22.52 7.02 -4.93
N ALA A 585 21.65 6.03 -5.08
CA ALA A 585 21.51 4.93 -4.13
C ALA A 585 21.04 3.66 -4.83
N CYS A 586 21.43 2.52 -4.23
CA CYS A 586 20.98 1.19 -4.63
C CYS A 586 20.09 0.55 -3.58
N ALA A 587 19.35 -0.47 -3.99
CA ALA A 587 18.61 -1.31 -3.06
C ALA A 587 18.43 -2.73 -3.61
N MET A 588 18.19 -3.67 -2.68
CA MET A 588 17.59 -4.96 -2.98
C MET A 588 16.33 -5.13 -2.15
N LYS A 589 15.39 -5.91 -2.65
CA LYS A 589 14.18 -6.29 -1.90
C LYS A 589 13.73 -7.68 -2.32
N ASN A 590 13.44 -8.50 -1.34
CA ASN A 590 12.88 -9.82 -1.59
C ASN A 590 11.54 -9.74 -2.34
N ALA A 591 11.33 -10.70 -3.24
CA ALA A 591 10.03 -11.10 -3.75
C ALA A 591 9.63 -12.43 -3.09
N GLY A 592 8.45 -12.47 -2.48
CA GLY A 592 8.02 -13.56 -1.60
C GLY A 592 8.33 -13.32 -0.13
N VAL A 593 7.75 -14.16 0.75
CA VAL A 593 7.88 -14.02 2.22
C VAL A 593 9.27 -14.42 2.68
N GLY A 594 9.77 -15.58 2.30
CA GLY A 594 11.13 -16.06 2.61
C GLY A 594 11.37 -16.46 4.07
N VAL A 595 12.65 -16.59 4.42
CA VAL A 595 13.22 -16.86 5.76
C VAL A 595 12.58 -18.07 6.46
N GLY A 596 12.30 -19.12 5.68
CA GLY A 596 11.73 -20.38 6.20
C GLY A 596 10.23 -20.36 6.43
N ILE A 597 9.55 -19.23 6.19
CA ILE A 597 8.10 -19.14 6.32
C ILE A 597 7.45 -19.76 5.07
N PRO A 598 6.49 -20.70 5.21
CA PRO A 598 5.79 -21.28 4.07
C PRO A 598 5.09 -20.19 3.23
N ASP A 599 5.45 -20.10 1.97
CA ASP A 599 4.92 -19.11 1.04
C ASP A 599 4.19 -19.78 -0.13
N TRP A 600 2.87 -19.93 0.02
CA TRP A 600 2.01 -20.66 -0.91
C TRP A 600 1.37 -19.71 -1.93
N GLY A 601 1.48 -20.09 -3.22
CA GLY A 601 0.62 -19.62 -4.29
C GLY A 601 -0.35 -20.71 -4.70
N ARG A 602 -1.62 -20.34 -4.93
CA ARG A 602 -2.66 -21.27 -5.36
C ARG A 602 -3.62 -20.59 -6.33
N VAL A 603 -3.92 -21.30 -7.41
CA VAL A 603 -4.86 -20.86 -8.44
C VAL A 603 -5.72 -22.05 -8.86
N LYS A 604 -7.01 -21.79 -9.03
CA LYS A 604 -7.96 -22.71 -9.63
C LYS A 604 -8.47 -22.10 -10.93
N LEU A 605 -8.35 -22.83 -12.02
CA LEU A 605 -8.94 -22.51 -13.30
C LEU A 605 -10.18 -23.38 -13.48
N ILE A 606 -11.31 -22.79 -13.83
CA ILE A 606 -12.58 -23.51 -14.08
C ILE A 606 -13.10 -23.08 -15.44
N VAL A 607 -13.48 -24.05 -16.26
CA VAL A 607 -14.25 -23.76 -17.47
C VAL A 607 -15.72 -23.73 -17.10
N GLU A 608 -16.30 -22.53 -17.06
CA GLU A 608 -17.67 -22.32 -16.62
C GLU A 608 -18.69 -22.55 -17.74
N GLU A 609 -20.00 -22.45 -17.42
CA GLU A 609 -21.10 -22.70 -18.36
C GLU A 609 -21.11 -21.76 -19.59
N ASP A 610 -20.49 -20.57 -19.49
CA ASP A 610 -20.30 -19.63 -20.59
C ASP A 610 -19.21 -20.09 -21.58
N ALA A 611 -18.60 -21.25 -21.35
CA ALA A 611 -17.50 -21.81 -22.10
C ALA A 611 -16.25 -20.91 -22.09
N LYS A 612 -16.03 -20.13 -21.03
CA LYS A 612 -14.82 -19.38 -20.79
C LYS A 612 -14.02 -19.98 -19.62
N LEU A 613 -12.74 -19.65 -19.59
CA LEU A 613 -11.84 -20.02 -18.52
C LEU A 613 -11.87 -18.96 -17.41
N HIS A 614 -12.38 -19.31 -16.24
CA HIS A 614 -12.40 -18.45 -15.08
C HIS A 614 -11.19 -18.71 -14.17
N ILE A 615 -10.50 -17.63 -13.77
CA ILE A 615 -9.32 -17.68 -12.90
C ILE A 615 -9.73 -17.30 -11.49
N TYR A 616 -9.62 -18.24 -10.55
CA TYR A 616 -9.89 -18.05 -9.13
C TYR A 616 -8.62 -18.12 -8.30
N SER A 617 -8.37 -17.10 -7.46
CA SER A 617 -7.30 -17.08 -6.47
C SER A 617 -7.70 -16.24 -5.26
N GLY A 618 -7.31 -16.67 -4.06
CA GLY A 618 -7.47 -15.91 -2.84
C GLY A 618 -6.56 -14.69 -2.72
N ALA A 619 -5.66 -14.48 -3.69
CA ALA A 619 -4.79 -13.31 -3.76
C ALA A 619 -5.58 -12.03 -4.05
N SER A 620 -5.44 -11.02 -3.20
CA SER A 620 -6.14 -9.74 -3.34
C SER A 620 -5.49 -8.81 -4.36
N CYS A 621 -6.30 -8.20 -5.24
CA CYS A 621 -5.87 -7.11 -6.11
C CYS A 621 -6.14 -5.76 -5.42
N ILE A 622 -5.10 -5.15 -4.84
CA ILE A 622 -5.18 -3.88 -4.11
C ILE A 622 -4.99 -2.63 -4.97
N GLY A 623 -5.01 -2.81 -6.29
CA GLY A 623 -4.80 -1.75 -7.28
C GLY A 623 -3.57 -1.95 -8.17
N GLN A 624 -2.66 -2.86 -7.83
CA GLN A 624 -1.43 -3.14 -8.56
C GLN A 624 -1.65 -3.86 -9.92
N GLY A 625 -2.82 -4.49 -10.14
CA GLY A 625 -3.16 -5.10 -11.42
C GLY A 625 -2.98 -6.61 -11.49
N LEU A 626 -3.10 -7.32 -10.37
CA LEU A 626 -2.93 -8.77 -10.32
C LEU A 626 -3.78 -9.51 -11.36
N GLY A 627 -5.06 -9.13 -11.54
CA GLY A 627 -5.92 -9.77 -12.53
C GLY A 627 -5.35 -9.71 -13.95
N THR A 628 -4.82 -8.55 -14.35
CA THR A 628 -4.19 -8.36 -15.65
C THR A 628 -2.93 -9.25 -15.78
N VAL A 629 -2.12 -9.33 -14.72
CA VAL A 629 -0.92 -10.20 -14.66
C VAL A 629 -1.31 -11.67 -14.86
N LEU A 630 -2.32 -12.16 -14.12
CA LEU A 630 -2.74 -13.56 -14.23
C LEU A 630 -3.34 -13.89 -15.61
N VAL A 631 -4.06 -12.96 -16.21
CA VAL A 631 -4.55 -13.14 -17.59
C VAL A 631 -3.39 -13.21 -18.59
N GLN A 632 -2.40 -12.30 -18.51
CA GLN A 632 -1.21 -12.37 -19.38
C GLN A 632 -0.41 -13.66 -19.15
N MET A 633 -0.28 -14.13 -17.91
CA MET A 633 0.33 -15.43 -17.59
C MET A 633 -0.46 -16.57 -18.25
N THR A 634 -1.79 -16.53 -18.19
CA THR A 634 -2.64 -17.57 -18.78
C THR A 634 -2.55 -17.57 -20.30
N VAL A 635 -2.66 -16.42 -20.97
CA VAL A 635 -2.52 -16.32 -22.42
C VAL A 635 -1.14 -16.81 -22.87
N THR A 636 -0.08 -16.50 -22.13
CA THR A 636 1.29 -16.92 -22.48
C THR A 636 1.50 -18.43 -22.37
N ASN A 637 0.82 -19.08 -21.41
CA ASN A 637 1.02 -20.51 -21.13
C ASN A 637 -0.09 -21.41 -21.71
N THR A 638 -0.97 -20.85 -22.56
CA THR A 638 -2.04 -21.59 -23.23
C THR A 638 -2.15 -21.15 -24.70
N ASP A 639 -3.06 -21.77 -25.43
CA ASP A 639 -3.45 -21.36 -26.79
C ASP A 639 -4.73 -20.48 -26.79
N LEU A 640 -5.12 -19.95 -25.62
CA LEU A 640 -6.29 -19.11 -25.41
C LEU A 640 -5.99 -17.64 -25.70
N THR A 641 -7.03 -16.91 -26.09
CA THR A 641 -6.98 -15.47 -26.23
C THR A 641 -7.53 -14.76 -24.99
N ARG A 642 -7.33 -13.43 -24.91
CA ARG A 642 -7.91 -12.63 -23.85
C ARG A 642 -9.42 -12.80 -23.69
N ASP A 643 -10.14 -12.97 -24.79
CA ASP A 643 -11.62 -13.04 -24.82
C ASP A 643 -12.16 -14.36 -24.26
N ASP A 644 -11.32 -15.39 -24.20
CA ASP A 644 -11.65 -16.68 -23.63
C ASP A 644 -11.52 -16.73 -22.10
N ILE A 645 -11.01 -15.66 -21.45
CA ILE A 645 -10.59 -15.67 -20.05
C ILE A 645 -11.36 -14.63 -19.23
N VAL A 646 -11.83 -15.04 -18.05
CA VAL A 646 -12.44 -14.18 -17.03
C VAL A 646 -11.58 -14.24 -15.75
N TYR A 647 -11.24 -13.07 -15.20
CA TYR A 647 -10.60 -12.99 -13.89
C TYR A 647 -11.64 -12.71 -12.81
N GLU A 648 -11.69 -13.56 -11.82
CA GLU A 648 -12.60 -13.44 -10.68
C GLU A 648 -11.94 -12.74 -9.49
N ARG A 649 -12.72 -11.95 -8.75
CA ARG A 649 -12.23 -11.30 -7.52
C ARG A 649 -11.99 -12.34 -6.42
N SER A 650 -11.01 -12.07 -5.57
CA SER A 650 -10.69 -12.91 -4.42
C SER A 650 -11.91 -13.16 -3.54
N ASN A 651 -12.16 -14.41 -3.23
CA ASN A 651 -13.22 -14.86 -2.34
C ASN A 651 -12.77 -16.13 -1.60
N THR A 652 -13.51 -16.56 -0.56
CA THR A 652 -13.10 -17.69 0.30
C THR A 652 -13.92 -18.98 0.10
N TRP A 653 -14.85 -19.02 -0.85
CA TRP A 653 -15.70 -20.21 -1.07
C TRP A 653 -15.36 -21.00 -2.34
N ILE A 654 -14.73 -20.36 -3.35
CA ILE A 654 -14.26 -21.04 -4.57
C ILE A 654 -12.74 -20.86 -4.74
N ALA A 655 -12.24 -19.64 -4.54
CA ALA A 655 -10.84 -19.33 -4.76
C ALA A 655 -9.96 -19.95 -3.65
N PRO A 656 -8.90 -20.68 -3.99
CA PRO A 656 -8.00 -21.24 -2.98
C PRO A 656 -7.17 -20.13 -2.31
N ASP A 657 -6.86 -20.32 -1.01
CA ASP A 657 -5.98 -19.41 -0.29
C ASP A 657 -4.60 -19.32 -0.94
N SER A 658 -4.25 -18.14 -1.42
CA SER A 658 -2.96 -17.85 -2.06
C SER A 658 -2.13 -16.84 -1.23
N GLY A 659 -2.43 -16.72 0.05
CA GLY A 659 -1.77 -15.85 1.01
C GLY A 659 -2.03 -14.35 0.79
N THR A 660 -1.65 -13.58 1.78
CA THR A 660 -1.80 -12.11 1.80
C THR A 660 -1.03 -11.44 0.67
N THR A 661 -1.59 -10.40 0.07
CA THR A 661 -0.90 -9.54 -0.89
C THR A 661 0.05 -8.61 -0.14
N SER A 662 1.26 -9.09 0.07
CA SER A 662 2.37 -8.47 0.81
C SER A 662 3.70 -8.91 0.20
N GLY A 663 4.84 -8.36 0.63
CA GLY A 663 6.18 -8.87 0.29
C GLY A 663 6.48 -8.99 -1.22
N SER A 664 5.81 -8.22 -2.08
CA SER A 664 5.95 -8.28 -3.55
C SER A 664 5.77 -9.69 -4.15
N ARG A 665 4.97 -10.54 -3.49
CA ARG A 665 4.92 -11.99 -3.77
C ARG A 665 4.01 -12.41 -4.92
N GLN A 666 2.91 -11.68 -5.19
CA GLN A 666 1.81 -12.22 -6.00
C GLN A 666 2.19 -12.53 -7.46
N THR A 667 2.99 -11.66 -8.11
CA THR A 667 3.44 -11.91 -9.50
C THR A 667 4.24 -13.20 -9.59
N MET A 668 5.15 -13.45 -8.65
CA MET A 668 6.01 -14.63 -8.66
C MET A 668 5.30 -15.87 -8.09
N ILE A 669 4.76 -15.78 -6.88
CA ILE A 669 4.24 -16.95 -6.16
C ILE A 669 2.90 -17.41 -6.75
N THR A 670 1.92 -16.49 -6.87
CA THR A 670 0.62 -16.81 -7.46
C THR A 670 0.72 -16.97 -8.98
N GLY A 671 1.62 -16.23 -9.64
CA GLY A 671 1.88 -16.38 -11.07
C GLY A 671 2.44 -17.77 -11.41
N GLU A 672 3.34 -18.34 -10.60
CA GLU A 672 3.82 -19.71 -10.80
C GLU A 672 2.73 -20.75 -10.60
N ALA A 673 1.86 -20.55 -9.59
CA ALA A 673 0.70 -21.43 -9.42
C ALA A 673 -0.27 -21.35 -10.62
N CYS A 674 -0.47 -20.16 -11.18
CA CYS A 674 -1.25 -19.96 -12.40
C CYS A 674 -0.64 -20.71 -13.60
N ARG A 675 0.67 -20.59 -13.81
CA ARG A 675 1.40 -21.29 -14.87
C ARG A 675 1.22 -22.81 -14.77
N ARG A 676 1.33 -23.37 -13.56
CA ARG A 676 1.11 -24.80 -13.30
C ARG A 676 -0.32 -25.26 -13.53
N ALA A 677 -1.31 -24.40 -13.22
CA ALA A 677 -2.71 -24.69 -13.52
C ALA A 677 -2.95 -24.69 -15.06
N CYS A 678 -2.31 -23.78 -15.80
CA CYS A 678 -2.35 -23.74 -17.26
C CYS A 678 -1.74 -24.99 -17.90
N GLU A 679 -0.64 -25.53 -17.38
CA GLU A 679 -0.06 -26.80 -17.86
C GLU A 679 -1.08 -27.93 -17.77
N LYS A 680 -1.77 -28.08 -16.64
CA LYS A 680 -2.82 -29.10 -16.47
C LYS A 680 -4.02 -28.91 -17.40
N LEU A 681 -4.42 -27.65 -17.61
CA LEU A 681 -5.47 -27.34 -18.61
C LEU A 681 -5.05 -27.77 -19.99
N MET A 682 -3.82 -27.44 -20.42
CA MET A 682 -3.32 -27.77 -21.75
C MET A 682 -3.13 -29.28 -21.94
N GLU A 683 -2.71 -30.01 -20.92
CA GLU A 683 -2.66 -31.48 -20.92
C GLU A 683 -4.06 -32.08 -21.14
N ALA A 684 -5.09 -31.58 -20.46
CA ALA A 684 -6.46 -32.08 -20.56
C ALA A 684 -7.13 -31.67 -21.88
N LYS A 685 -6.81 -30.47 -22.38
CA LYS A 685 -7.33 -29.94 -23.64
C LYS A 685 -6.76 -30.67 -24.85
N GLY A 686 -5.45 -30.90 -24.85
CA GLY A 686 -4.75 -31.42 -26.03
C GLY A 686 -4.91 -30.49 -27.24
N SER A 687 -4.73 -31.05 -28.43
CA SER A 687 -4.87 -30.31 -29.70
C SER A 687 -6.26 -30.36 -30.31
N ASP A 688 -7.16 -31.19 -29.81
CA ASP A 688 -8.41 -31.62 -30.42
C ASP A 688 -9.67 -31.18 -29.69
N LYS A 689 -9.56 -30.64 -28.46
CA LYS A 689 -10.68 -30.13 -27.69
C LYS A 689 -10.71 -28.60 -27.64
N SER A 690 -11.91 -28.07 -27.55
CA SER A 690 -12.19 -26.66 -27.25
C SER A 690 -12.55 -26.49 -25.77
N LEU A 691 -12.67 -25.24 -25.28
CA LEU A 691 -13.16 -24.98 -23.92
C LEU A 691 -14.57 -25.55 -23.69
N LYS A 692 -15.41 -25.57 -24.72
CA LYS A 692 -16.77 -26.16 -24.63
C LYS A 692 -16.76 -27.64 -24.24
N ASP A 693 -15.72 -28.37 -24.64
CA ASP A 693 -15.56 -29.79 -24.31
C ASP A 693 -15.05 -30.02 -22.88
N LEU A 694 -14.67 -28.93 -22.19
CA LEU A 694 -14.11 -28.93 -20.84
C LEU A 694 -15.03 -28.25 -19.79
N ILE A 695 -16.24 -27.85 -20.17
CA ILE A 695 -17.17 -27.20 -19.24
C ILE A 695 -17.33 -28.04 -17.96
N GLY A 696 -17.24 -27.36 -16.81
CA GLY A 696 -17.33 -27.96 -15.47
C GLY A 696 -16.01 -28.60 -14.98
N GLN A 697 -14.94 -28.59 -15.78
CA GLN A 697 -13.63 -29.11 -15.33
C GLN A 697 -12.84 -28.04 -14.61
N GLU A 698 -12.13 -28.48 -13.56
CA GLU A 698 -11.27 -27.66 -12.71
C GLU A 698 -9.80 -28.07 -12.87
N PHE A 699 -8.91 -27.07 -12.94
CA PHE A 699 -7.47 -27.25 -13.01
C PHE A 699 -6.80 -26.47 -11.88
N TYR A 700 -6.21 -27.20 -10.95
CA TYR A 700 -5.62 -26.61 -9.74
C TYR A 700 -4.09 -26.57 -9.86
N GLY A 701 -3.54 -25.35 -9.69
CA GLY A 701 -2.10 -25.12 -9.60
C GLY A 701 -1.73 -24.63 -8.20
N ASP A 702 -0.62 -25.15 -7.68
CA ASP A 702 -0.02 -24.73 -6.43
C ASP A 702 1.49 -24.61 -6.55
N TYR A 703 2.05 -23.70 -5.78
CA TYR A 703 3.47 -23.49 -5.66
C TYR A 703 3.84 -23.14 -4.21
N LEU A 704 4.77 -23.87 -3.63
CA LEU A 704 5.40 -23.53 -2.35
C LEU A 704 6.82 -23.05 -2.61
N ALA A 705 7.08 -21.80 -2.30
CA ALA A 705 8.44 -21.27 -2.30
C ALA A 705 9.22 -21.86 -1.12
N LYS A 706 10.28 -22.59 -1.41
CA LYS A 706 11.15 -23.20 -0.39
C LYS A 706 12.28 -22.24 -0.05
N THR A 707 12.35 -21.85 1.23
CA THR A 707 13.40 -20.99 1.76
C THR A 707 13.88 -21.52 3.11
N ASP A 708 15.06 -21.09 3.53
CA ASP A 708 15.66 -21.49 4.79
C ASP A 708 15.46 -20.42 5.86
N PRO A 709 15.33 -20.79 7.14
CA PRO A 709 15.34 -19.84 8.25
C PRO A 709 16.65 -19.02 8.27
N LEU A 710 16.57 -17.83 8.86
CA LEU A 710 17.78 -17.04 9.11
C LEU A 710 18.77 -17.82 9.98
N GLY A 711 20.06 -17.83 9.56
CA GLY A 711 21.12 -18.54 10.27
C GLY A 711 21.10 -20.05 10.08
N ALA A 712 20.39 -20.57 9.05
CA ALA A 712 20.41 -21.99 8.72
C ALA A 712 21.85 -22.45 8.44
N ASP A 713 22.26 -23.55 9.08
CA ASP A 713 23.57 -24.17 8.92
C ASP A 713 23.55 -25.10 7.70
N VAL A 714 23.52 -24.48 6.51
CA VAL A 714 23.55 -25.16 5.22
C VAL A 714 24.51 -24.45 4.27
N PRO A 715 25.10 -25.13 3.29
CA PRO A 715 26.12 -24.52 2.41
C PRO A 715 25.67 -23.32 1.60
N ASN A 716 24.37 -23.25 1.26
CA ASN A 716 23.74 -22.11 0.58
C ASN A 716 22.39 -21.84 1.23
N PRO A 717 22.33 -21.00 2.29
CA PRO A 717 21.08 -20.66 2.95
C PRO A 717 20.23 -19.75 2.05
N VAL A 718 19.20 -20.30 1.42
CA VAL A 718 18.28 -19.58 0.55
C VAL A 718 17.28 -18.83 1.42
N SER A 719 17.57 -17.61 1.80
CA SER A 719 16.65 -16.78 2.60
C SER A 719 15.44 -16.33 1.78
N HIS A 720 15.60 -16.07 0.48
CA HIS A 720 14.51 -15.69 -0.44
C HIS A 720 14.72 -16.32 -1.83
N VAL A 721 13.60 -16.68 -2.48
CA VAL A 721 13.63 -17.29 -3.83
C VAL A 721 14.15 -16.32 -4.87
N ALA A 722 13.81 -15.04 -4.74
CA ALA A 722 14.26 -14.00 -5.65
C ALA A 722 14.39 -12.64 -4.93
N TYR A 723 15.26 -11.80 -5.50
CA TYR A 723 15.40 -10.40 -5.13
C TYR A 723 15.18 -9.52 -6.36
N GLY A 724 14.44 -8.41 -6.17
CA GLY A 724 14.51 -7.29 -7.10
C GLY A 724 15.64 -6.35 -6.71
N TYR A 725 16.27 -5.72 -7.69
CA TYR A 725 17.35 -4.74 -7.51
C TYR A 725 16.95 -3.41 -8.11
N ALA A 726 17.46 -2.33 -7.55
CA ALA A 726 17.18 -0.99 -8.06
C ALA A 726 18.36 -0.05 -7.85
N THR A 727 18.55 0.87 -8.80
CA THR A 727 19.41 2.03 -8.67
C THR A 727 18.61 3.28 -9.00
N GLN A 728 18.63 4.27 -8.10
CA GLN A 728 17.95 5.55 -8.33
C GLN A 728 18.92 6.72 -8.23
N VAL A 729 18.73 7.70 -9.10
CA VAL A 729 19.51 8.94 -9.18
C VAL A 729 18.57 10.11 -8.98
N CYS A 730 18.95 11.04 -8.09
CA CYS A 730 18.28 12.31 -7.86
C CYS A 730 19.13 13.46 -8.37
N ILE A 731 18.56 14.35 -9.19
CA ILE A 731 19.22 15.55 -9.68
C ILE A 731 18.44 16.77 -9.17
N LEU A 732 19.10 17.66 -8.45
CA LEU A 732 18.50 18.91 -7.98
C LEU A 732 18.79 20.06 -8.93
N ASN A 733 17.90 21.03 -8.88
CA ASN A 733 18.09 22.35 -9.47
C ASN A 733 19.07 23.16 -8.62
N GLU A 734 20.20 23.56 -9.20
CA GLU A 734 21.27 24.24 -8.50
C GLU A 734 20.90 25.62 -7.93
N LYS A 735 19.80 26.23 -8.41
CA LYS A 735 19.35 27.55 -7.95
C LYS A 735 18.25 27.46 -6.90
N THR A 736 17.39 26.48 -7.01
CA THR A 736 16.18 26.39 -6.18
C THR A 736 16.21 25.27 -5.14
N GLY A 737 17.13 24.32 -5.27
CA GLY A 737 17.20 23.11 -4.45
C GLY A 737 16.00 22.16 -4.67
N LYS A 738 15.13 22.43 -5.64
CA LYS A 738 14.03 21.51 -5.98
C LYS A 738 14.57 20.31 -6.75
N ILE A 739 13.92 19.18 -6.60
CA ILE A 739 14.21 17.99 -7.40
C ILE A 739 13.74 18.25 -8.83
N ASP A 740 14.68 18.29 -9.76
CA ASP A 740 14.39 18.46 -11.19
C ASP A 740 14.04 17.13 -11.83
N ARG A 741 14.79 16.07 -11.47
CA ARG A 741 14.67 14.76 -12.13
C ARG A 741 15.00 13.61 -11.18
N MET A 742 14.21 12.56 -11.25
CA MET A 742 14.53 11.25 -10.69
C MET A 742 14.70 10.26 -11.84
N ILE A 743 15.76 9.48 -11.81
CA ILE A 743 16.01 8.37 -12.75
C ILE A 743 15.99 7.10 -11.92
N ALA A 744 15.12 6.15 -12.28
CA ALA A 744 14.84 4.99 -11.46
C ALA A 744 14.91 3.70 -12.30
N ALA A 745 16.06 3.03 -12.27
CA ALA A 745 16.28 1.76 -12.93
C ALA A 745 15.97 0.60 -11.98
N HIS A 746 15.11 -0.32 -12.41
CA HIS A 746 14.63 -1.45 -11.62
C HIS A 746 14.69 -2.74 -12.40
N ASP A 747 15.35 -3.73 -11.82
CA ASP A 747 15.27 -5.11 -12.25
C ASP A 747 13.91 -5.70 -11.86
N VAL A 748 13.22 -6.24 -12.83
CA VAL A 748 11.87 -6.83 -12.69
C VAL A 748 11.84 -8.32 -13.07
N GLY A 749 13.03 -8.92 -13.27
CA GLY A 749 13.12 -10.22 -13.94
C GLY A 749 12.58 -10.09 -15.35
N LYS A 750 11.53 -10.85 -15.70
CA LYS A 750 10.77 -10.66 -16.93
C LYS A 750 9.59 -9.71 -16.69
N ALA A 751 9.56 -8.59 -17.39
CA ALA A 751 8.43 -7.68 -17.31
C ALA A 751 7.15 -8.35 -17.85
N VAL A 752 6.14 -8.53 -17.00
CA VAL A 752 4.84 -9.07 -17.41
C VAL A 752 4.09 -8.04 -18.24
N ASN A 753 3.98 -6.82 -17.69
CA ASN A 753 3.37 -5.67 -18.35
C ASN A 753 4.24 -4.43 -18.11
N PRO A 754 5.07 -4.03 -19.06
CA PRO A 754 5.97 -2.87 -18.89
C PRO A 754 5.25 -1.58 -18.50
N LEU A 755 4.04 -1.35 -19.04
CA LEU A 755 3.22 -0.17 -18.70
C LEU A 755 2.86 -0.13 -17.22
N SER A 756 2.52 -1.28 -16.64
CA SER A 756 2.23 -1.43 -15.21
C SER A 756 3.49 -1.34 -14.35
N CYS A 757 4.61 -1.93 -14.80
CA CYS A 757 5.91 -1.85 -14.10
C CYS A 757 6.37 -0.40 -13.94
N GLU A 758 6.36 0.38 -15.01
CA GLU A 758 6.66 1.82 -14.98
C GLU A 758 5.77 2.55 -13.98
N GLY A 759 4.45 2.27 -13.99
CA GLY A 759 3.51 2.89 -13.06
C GLY A 759 3.78 2.54 -11.59
N GLN A 760 4.27 1.33 -11.29
CA GLN A 760 4.72 0.96 -9.94
C GLN A 760 6.00 1.72 -9.54
N ILE A 761 6.94 1.89 -10.44
CA ILE A 761 8.18 2.65 -10.22
C ILE A 761 7.84 4.12 -9.93
N GLU A 762 7.10 4.77 -10.80
CA GLU A 762 6.68 6.18 -10.67
C GLU A 762 5.96 6.43 -9.33
N GLY A 763 5.01 5.55 -8.97
CA GLY A 763 4.26 5.65 -7.73
C GLY A 763 5.11 5.44 -6.48
N GLY A 764 6.05 4.50 -6.51
CA GLY A 764 7.00 4.25 -5.41
C GLY A 764 7.97 5.40 -5.20
N VAL A 765 8.52 5.94 -6.28
CA VAL A 765 9.42 7.10 -6.25
C VAL A 765 8.73 8.31 -5.62
N VAL A 766 7.52 8.68 -6.09
CA VAL A 766 6.79 9.85 -5.53
C VAL A 766 6.44 9.65 -4.06
N MET A 767 6.02 8.46 -3.66
CA MET A 767 5.78 8.14 -2.25
C MET A 767 7.03 8.37 -1.41
N SER A 768 8.18 7.94 -1.90
CA SER A 768 9.44 8.02 -1.16
C SER A 768 10.11 9.39 -1.24
N ILE A 769 9.84 10.20 -2.28
CA ILE A 769 10.17 11.64 -2.27
C ILE A 769 9.49 12.29 -1.06
N GLY A 770 8.19 12.02 -0.86
CA GLY A 770 7.46 12.52 0.30
C GLY A 770 8.10 12.10 1.62
N TYR A 771 8.44 10.82 1.76
CA TYR A 771 9.13 10.27 2.92
C TYR A 771 10.48 10.94 3.19
N ALA A 772 11.24 11.25 2.15
CA ALA A 772 12.54 11.88 2.27
C ALA A 772 12.48 13.34 2.74
N VAL A 773 11.51 14.13 2.25
CA VAL A 773 11.60 15.60 2.38
C VAL A 773 10.43 16.27 3.09
N ARG A 774 9.30 15.57 3.37
CA ARG A 774 8.12 16.31 3.85
C ARG A 774 7.08 15.53 4.65
N GLU A 775 6.88 14.24 4.38
CA GLU A 775 5.80 13.47 5.01
C GLU A 775 6.08 13.25 6.49
N LYS A 776 5.12 13.62 7.33
CA LYS A 776 5.19 13.46 8.79
C LYS A 776 3.87 12.88 9.30
N TYR A 777 3.99 12.05 10.31
CA TYR A 777 2.86 11.56 11.10
C TYR A 777 3.17 11.81 12.58
N PRO A 778 3.14 13.10 13.02
CA PRO A 778 3.47 13.44 14.40
C PRO A 778 2.45 12.85 15.36
N ILE A 779 2.95 12.37 16.48
CA ILE A 779 2.18 11.86 17.62
C ILE A 779 2.51 12.75 18.79
N ASP A 780 1.50 13.24 19.51
CA ASP A 780 1.68 14.13 20.65
C ASP A 780 1.99 13.36 21.96
N GLU A 781 2.19 14.10 23.05
CA GLU A 781 2.45 13.56 24.39
C GLU A 781 1.29 12.74 24.99
N ASN A 782 0.13 12.71 24.34
CA ASN A 782 -1.01 11.88 24.71
C ASN A 782 -1.17 10.68 23.76
N CYS A 783 -0.15 10.35 22.98
CA CYS A 783 -0.16 9.33 21.94
C CYS A 783 -1.22 9.59 20.84
N LYS A 784 -1.61 10.86 20.64
CA LYS A 784 -2.61 11.25 19.67
C LYS A 784 -1.95 11.66 18.35
N PRO A 785 -2.31 11.00 17.23
CA PRO A 785 -1.76 11.32 15.92
C PRO A 785 -2.52 12.48 15.25
N VAL A 786 -2.04 12.86 14.04
CA VAL A 786 -2.73 13.77 13.16
C VAL A 786 -4.13 13.27 12.77
N GLU A 787 -5.09 14.16 12.68
CA GLU A 787 -6.48 13.85 12.31
C GLU A 787 -6.86 14.32 10.88
N LYS A 788 -6.02 15.16 10.27
CA LYS A 788 -6.31 15.79 8.98
C LYS A 788 -5.46 15.19 7.85
N TYR A 789 -6.13 14.60 6.86
CA TYR A 789 -5.47 14.06 5.68
C TYR A 789 -4.59 15.09 4.94
N GLY A 790 -5.03 16.33 4.88
CA GLY A 790 -4.29 17.41 4.22
C GLY A 790 -3.00 17.85 4.94
N SER A 791 -2.78 17.44 6.21
CA SER A 791 -1.59 17.82 7.00
C SER A 791 -0.42 16.83 6.89
N ILE A 792 -0.63 15.63 6.34
CA ILE A 792 0.38 14.55 6.25
C ILE A 792 1.61 14.96 5.43
N GLY A 793 1.46 15.83 4.43
CA GLY A 793 2.59 16.29 3.60
C GLY A 793 2.67 15.63 2.23
N LEU A 794 1.61 14.96 1.75
CA LEU A 794 1.60 14.28 0.45
C LEU A 794 1.92 15.22 -0.71
N PHE A 795 2.68 14.71 -1.69
CA PHE A 795 2.95 15.41 -2.95
C PHE A 795 1.69 15.47 -3.82
N ARG A 796 1.58 16.54 -4.60
CA ARG A 796 0.48 16.83 -5.53
C ARG A 796 0.98 16.87 -6.97
N ALA A 797 0.10 16.75 -7.94
CA ALA A 797 0.43 16.70 -9.35
C ALA A 797 1.36 17.84 -9.83
N HIS A 798 1.21 19.06 -9.30
CA HIS A 798 2.02 20.23 -9.69
C HIS A 798 3.38 20.31 -8.99
N GLU A 799 3.67 19.43 -8.05
CA GLU A 799 4.90 19.41 -7.26
C GLU A 799 5.87 18.31 -7.71
N ILE A 800 5.41 17.36 -8.54
CA ILE A 800 6.23 16.21 -8.93
C ILE A 800 7.34 16.63 -9.90
N PRO A 801 8.57 16.10 -9.71
CA PRO A 801 9.65 16.27 -10.68
C PRO A 801 9.42 15.45 -11.94
N LYS A 802 10.31 15.56 -12.91
CA LYS A 802 10.41 14.58 -13.98
C LYS A 802 10.87 13.23 -13.41
N ILE A 803 10.22 12.14 -13.79
CA ILE A 803 10.58 10.78 -13.37
C ILE A 803 10.80 9.96 -14.64
N ASP A 804 11.99 9.39 -14.77
CA ASP A 804 12.34 8.46 -15.84
C ASP A 804 12.42 7.06 -15.23
N ALA A 805 11.39 6.25 -15.48
CA ALA A 805 11.32 4.86 -15.06
C ALA A 805 12.00 3.96 -16.10
N ILE A 806 13.02 3.22 -15.68
CA ILE A 806 13.75 2.28 -16.54
C ILE A 806 13.48 0.87 -16.01
N VAL A 807 12.86 0.05 -16.87
CA VAL A 807 12.57 -1.35 -16.59
C VAL A 807 13.69 -2.20 -17.17
N ILE A 808 14.35 -2.98 -16.32
CA ILE A 808 15.42 -3.91 -16.70
C ILE A 808 14.87 -5.34 -16.67
N ASP A 809 14.84 -5.98 -17.84
CA ASP A 809 14.57 -7.41 -17.96
C ASP A 809 15.86 -8.19 -17.67
N LYS A 810 15.90 -8.89 -16.54
CA LYS A 810 17.04 -9.76 -16.15
C LYS A 810 16.60 -11.22 -16.11
N PRO A 811 16.89 -12.01 -17.15
CA PRO A 811 16.54 -13.42 -17.16
C PRO A 811 17.37 -14.22 -16.15
N GLY A 812 16.89 -15.40 -15.79
CA GLY A 812 17.60 -16.34 -14.90
C GLY A 812 16.70 -17.01 -13.86
N LEU A 813 15.60 -16.39 -13.50
CA LEU A 813 14.62 -16.97 -12.58
C LEU A 813 13.78 -18.05 -13.28
N ASN A 814 13.67 -19.24 -12.66
CA ASN A 814 13.00 -20.41 -13.24
C ASN A 814 11.53 -20.58 -12.76
N VAL A 815 10.94 -19.59 -12.16
CA VAL A 815 9.53 -19.58 -11.69
C VAL A 815 8.80 -18.41 -12.32
N ALA A 816 7.47 -18.50 -12.45
CA ALA A 816 6.59 -17.47 -12.96
C ALA A 816 7.07 -16.84 -14.31
N CYS A 817 7.58 -17.67 -15.23
CA CYS A 817 8.17 -17.24 -16.50
C CYS A 817 9.29 -16.20 -16.33
N GLY A 818 9.96 -16.18 -15.20
CA GLY A 818 11.05 -15.25 -14.88
C GLY A 818 10.63 -13.93 -14.25
N ALA A 819 9.35 -13.72 -13.96
CA ALA A 819 8.84 -12.46 -13.44
C ALA A 819 9.05 -12.31 -11.93
N ILE A 820 9.47 -11.12 -11.49
CA ILE A 820 9.65 -10.74 -10.08
C ILE A 820 8.62 -9.68 -9.70
N GLY A 821 8.10 -9.75 -8.48
CA GLY A 821 7.23 -8.71 -7.93
C GLY A 821 8.02 -7.46 -7.55
N ILE A 822 7.53 -6.27 -7.94
CA ILE A 822 8.21 -4.98 -7.74
C ILE A 822 7.41 -4.01 -6.87
N GLY A 823 6.42 -4.49 -6.14
CA GLY A 823 5.54 -3.61 -5.35
C GLY A 823 6.28 -2.73 -4.35
N GLU A 824 7.38 -3.19 -3.75
CA GLU A 824 8.08 -2.55 -2.64
C GLU A 824 9.41 -1.89 -3.03
N ILE A 825 10.25 -2.57 -3.84
CA ILE A 825 11.60 -2.11 -4.20
C ILE A 825 11.60 -0.68 -4.75
N THR A 826 10.55 -0.28 -5.44
CA THR A 826 10.39 1.01 -6.11
C THR A 826 10.45 2.22 -5.17
N SER A 827 10.23 2.02 -3.87
CA SER A 827 10.23 3.07 -2.85
C SER A 827 11.47 3.05 -1.93
N ILE A 828 12.44 2.16 -2.17
CA ILE A 828 13.51 1.92 -1.20
C ILE A 828 14.70 2.87 -1.38
N PRO A 829 15.37 2.98 -2.55
CA PRO A 829 16.60 3.76 -2.67
C PRO A 829 16.35 5.26 -2.86
N THR A 830 15.09 5.72 -2.95
CA THR A 830 14.76 7.11 -3.24
C THR A 830 15.29 8.09 -2.17
N ALA A 831 15.05 7.79 -0.88
CA ALA A 831 15.44 8.71 0.20
C ALA A 831 16.95 8.90 0.29
N PRO A 832 17.80 7.86 0.31
CA PRO A 832 19.25 8.07 0.34
C PRO A 832 19.79 8.72 -0.92
N ALA A 833 19.21 8.51 -2.10
CA ALA A 833 19.58 9.23 -3.32
C ALA A 833 19.29 10.74 -3.20
N ILE A 834 18.16 11.10 -2.61
CA ILE A 834 17.78 12.51 -2.36
C ILE A 834 18.70 13.13 -1.32
N THR A 835 18.98 12.46 -0.22
CA THR A 835 19.85 13.02 0.83
C THR A 835 21.29 13.24 0.35
N ASP A 836 21.81 12.38 -0.51
CA ASP A 836 23.11 12.59 -1.14
C ASP A 836 23.10 13.79 -2.11
N ALA A 837 22.05 13.93 -2.92
CA ALA A 837 21.88 15.09 -3.79
C ALA A 837 21.83 16.41 -2.99
N TYR A 838 21.15 16.45 -1.84
CA TYR A 838 21.14 17.63 -0.96
C TYR A 838 22.50 17.89 -0.33
N TYR A 839 23.26 16.85 0.06
CA TYR A 839 24.62 17.04 0.50
C TYR A 839 25.52 17.68 -0.59
N ARG A 840 25.36 17.25 -1.86
CA ARG A 840 26.06 17.90 -3.01
C ARG A 840 25.59 19.33 -3.27
N TYR A 841 24.37 19.67 -2.82
CA TYR A 841 23.79 21.01 -3.00
C TYR A 841 24.29 22.02 -1.95
N ASP A 842 24.32 21.65 -0.68
CA ASP A 842 24.57 22.58 0.42
C ASP A 842 25.73 22.17 1.37
N GLY A 843 26.33 21.01 1.15
CA GLY A 843 27.45 20.49 1.96
C GLY A 843 27.02 19.92 3.32
N SER A 844 25.71 19.83 3.63
CA SER A 844 25.22 19.37 4.92
C SER A 844 24.73 17.92 4.85
N ARG A 845 25.37 17.01 5.59
CA ARG A 845 24.90 15.64 5.76
C ARG A 845 23.69 15.61 6.69
N ARG A 846 22.72 14.80 6.37
CA ARG A 846 21.47 14.62 7.13
C ARG A 846 21.25 13.14 7.45
N TYR A 847 20.95 12.87 8.70
CA TYR A 847 20.84 11.51 9.24
C TYR A 847 19.43 11.21 9.79
N VAL A 848 18.53 12.19 9.71
CA VAL A 848 17.15 12.11 10.17
C VAL A 848 16.21 12.42 9.01
N LEU A 849 15.17 11.59 8.80
CA LEU A 849 14.10 11.83 7.85
C LEU A 849 12.83 12.33 8.55
N PRO A 850 11.98 13.11 7.86
CA PRO A 850 12.28 13.79 6.61
C PRO A 850 13.34 14.88 6.84
N ILE A 851 14.18 15.08 5.83
CA ILE A 851 15.27 16.05 5.92
C ILE A 851 14.75 17.49 6.03
N ASP A 852 15.45 18.29 6.80
CA ASP A 852 15.19 19.71 7.00
C ASP A 852 15.87 20.60 5.94
N ASN A 853 15.58 21.90 6.00
CA ASN A 853 16.16 22.94 5.15
C ASN A 853 16.03 22.65 3.64
N THR A 854 14.86 22.14 3.24
CA THR A 854 14.53 21.90 1.82
C THR A 854 13.45 22.86 1.33
N PRO A 855 13.32 23.07 0.01
CA PRO A 855 12.23 23.87 -0.57
C PRO A 855 10.83 23.25 -0.36
N TYR A 856 10.78 22.02 0.13
CA TYR A 856 9.55 21.27 0.37
C TYR A 856 9.07 21.34 1.83
N GLU A 857 9.87 21.90 2.71
CA GLU A 857 9.51 22.11 4.09
C GLU A 857 8.28 23.01 4.20
N ARG A 858 7.27 22.57 4.91
CA ARG A 858 6.10 23.41 5.19
C ARG A 858 6.47 24.40 6.29
N LYS A 859 6.39 25.67 5.97
CA LYS A 859 6.37 26.70 7.03
C LYS A 859 5.09 26.49 7.84
N GLU A 860 5.24 26.20 9.13
CA GLU A 860 4.15 26.05 10.09
C GLU A 860 3.27 27.29 10.17
#